data_5f903982116c3124f7b7a05c9cc8d821
#
_entry.id   5f903982116c3124f7b7a05c9cc8d821
#
_cell.length_a   1.000
_cell.length_b   1.000
_cell.length_c   1.000
_cell.angle_alpha   90.00
_cell.angle_beta   90.00
_cell.angle_gamma   90.00
#
_symmetry.space_group_name_H-M   'P 1'
#
loop_
_entity.id
_entity.type
_entity.pdbx_description
1 polymer ?
#
loop_
_entity_poly.entity_id
_entity_poly.type
_entity_poly.pdbx_seq_one_letter_code
_entity_poly.pdbx_strand_id
1 'polypeptide(L)'
;MPVRPPVDDETSERIVDVDVSAEMETSFLEYAYSVIYSRALPDARDGLKPVQRRILFGMDEMGIRPDKSHVKCARVVGQVMGLLHPHGDGAIYDALVRMAQSWSQRLPMIDGHGNFGSLDAGPAAMRYTECRMASAARAMTAGLDEDTVDFRPNYDGKETEPVVLPAALPNLLVNGSTGIAVGMATNIPPHNLVETIQALKHLSAHPDADIDALMRFIPGPDLPTGGKIVGLEGIRDAYLTGRGSFKIRATARIEQVHPRRKGIVVTELPYLVGPERIMEQIKTLVQSKKLTGIADVKDLTDLLNGTRLVIEIKNGFNPEALLEQLYRMTKLEDSFSINAVALVEGQPRTLSLKEMLSVFLEHRLDVILRRTKFKLGKAADRLHLVEGLLLAIVDIDDVIAIIRGSDDAAAARTTLIEAFDLTEIQANYILDMQLRRLTKFSRIDLEAERNDLTATIADLQGIIDDPVRLRQVVIAELDDVARTHGTPRRTVLLASGGTAVSAVTTPLEIGDDPCWVLLSSAGLLARTDGAEPLPAGGSRVQHDVIVSAIRTTARADFGVITSQGRLVRAHAIELPAVPGTASAPNLQGGAPATELLQLLGDERILALTTLDEGTHGWALGTRRGVVKRVNPEILSKDAWEIIRLEDGDVVVGAVELPDDDVDLVFIASDSQLLHFPAAGVRPQGRAGGGMAGIKLSRDARVVFFGVTRRSGAVVVSVGGSSEALPGTDTGTVKVTPFEEYPGKGRGTGGVRCHRFLRGEDVLTSAWVGAAPAIAAAASGAPIDLPVLDPRRDGSGIPAGQPIAGIGSRQHPLA
;
A
#
# COMPACT_ATOMS: atom_id res chain seq x y z
N MET A 1 -4.80 -76.85 53.48
CA MET A 1 -4.08 -75.80 52.75
C MET A 1 -3.50 -76.42 51.48
N PRO A 2 -3.94 -76.03 50.26
CA PRO A 2 -3.29 -76.54 49.05
C PRO A 2 -2.07 -75.71 48.78
N VAL A 3 -0.96 -76.37 48.54
CA VAL A 3 0.35 -75.79 48.15
C VAL A 3 0.18 -75.28 46.74
N ARG A 4 0.52 -73.92 46.58
CA ARG A 4 0.68 -73.27 45.26
C ARG A 4 1.88 -73.87 44.52
N PRO A 5 1.76 -74.21 43.27
CA PRO A 5 2.91 -74.65 42.48
C PRO A 5 3.84 -73.39 42.26
N PRO A 6 5.16 -73.57 42.10
CA PRO A 6 6.08 -72.52 41.81
C PRO A 6 5.76 -71.89 40.46
N VAL A 7 5.71 -70.56 40.42
CA VAL A 7 5.64 -69.77 39.20
C VAL A 7 7.10 -69.77 38.66
N ASP A 8 7.32 -70.48 37.58
CA ASP A 8 8.54 -70.36 36.77
C ASP A 8 8.48 -68.99 36.08
N ASP A 9 9.15 -68.05 36.66
CA ASP A 9 9.34 -66.68 36.11
C ASP A 9 10.67 -66.66 35.35
N GLU A 10 10.78 -67.44 34.30
CA GLU A 10 11.85 -67.29 33.30
C GLU A 10 11.34 -66.48 32.12
N THR A 11 11.10 -65.22 32.33
CA THR A 11 11.26 -64.21 31.27
C THR A 11 12.75 -64.06 31.03
N SER A 12 13.33 -64.89 30.16
CA SER A 12 14.68 -64.74 29.70
C SER A 12 14.75 -63.44 28.88
N GLU A 13 15.14 -62.35 29.52
CA GLU A 13 15.51 -61.09 28.80
C GLU A 13 16.62 -61.50 27.81
N ARG A 14 16.33 -61.36 26.54
CA ARG A 14 17.32 -61.50 25.47
C ARG A 14 18.11 -60.19 25.33
N ILE A 15 19.13 -60.04 26.10
CA ILE A 15 20.06 -58.94 25.97
C ILE A 15 20.93 -59.18 24.71
N VAL A 16 20.89 -58.27 23.78
CA VAL A 16 21.68 -58.25 22.56
C VAL A 16 22.62 -57.07 22.63
N ASP A 17 23.93 -57.31 22.52
CA ASP A 17 24.90 -56.23 22.42
C ASP A 17 24.73 -55.53 21.07
N VAL A 18 24.50 -54.22 21.10
CA VAL A 18 24.37 -53.39 19.91
C VAL A 18 25.53 -52.35 19.94
N ASP A 19 26.28 -52.27 18.86
CA ASP A 19 27.25 -51.20 18.68
C ASP A 19 26.52 -49.86 18.52
N VAL A 20 26.78 -48.92 19.44
CA VAL A 20 26.16 -47.60 19.47
C VAL A 20 26.38 -46.82 18.15
N SER A 21 27.56 -46.97 17.56
CA SER A 21 27.87 -46.27 16.29
C SER A 21 27.02 -46.83 15.15
N ALA A 22 26.88 -48.14 15.05
CA ALA A 22 26.06 -48.79 14.02
C ALA A 22 24.57 -48.50 14.20
N GLU A 23 24.07 -48.48 15.45
CA GLU A 23 22.67 -48.14 15.76
C GLU A 23 22.39 -46.68 15.45
N MET A 24 23.30 -45.76 15.85
CA MET A 24 23.11 -44.33 15.52
C MET A 24 23.15 -44.06 14.02
N GLU A 25 24.03 -44.73 13.27
CA GLU A 25 24.10 -44.61 11.81
C GLU A 25 22.79 -45.10 11.15
N THR A 26 22.29 -46.25 11.54
CA THR A 26 21.07 -46.86 11.01
C THR A 26 19.85 -45.97 11.35
N SER A 27 19.71 -45.60 12.63
CA SER A 27 18.58 -44.75 13.07
C SER A 27 18.63 -43.35 12.45
N PHE A 28 19.83 -42.78 12.25
CA PHE A 28 19.96 -41.48 11.57
C PHE A 28 19.60 -41.59 10.09
N LEU A 29 19.99 -42.65 9.40
CA LEU A 29 19.59 -42.86 8.00
C LEU A 29 18.10 -43.05 7.84
N GLU A 30 17.48 -43.87 8.72
CA GLU A 30 16.01 -44.04 8.73
C GLU A 30 15.28 -42.73 9.00
N TYR A 31 15.74 -41.94 9.97
CA TYR A 31 15.19 -40.63 10.27
C TYR A 31 15.35 -39.67 9.08
N ALA A 32 16.55 -39.60 8.50
CA ALA A 32 16.83 -38.76 7.33
C ALA A 32 15.92 -39.13 6.15
N TYR A 33 15.79 -40.42 5.88
CA TYR A 33 14.87 -40.95 4.85
C TYR A 33 13.42 -40.51 5.13
N SER A 34 12.93 -40.73 6.34
CA SER A 34 11.57 -40.33 6.72
C SER A 34 11.34 -38.82 6.55
N VAL A 35 12.31 -37.97 6.97
CA VAL A 35 12.18 -36.51 6.86
C VAL A 35 12.19 -36.05 5.39
N ILE A 36 13.02 -36.61 4.55
CA ILE A 36 13.10 -36.28 3.13
C ILE A 36 11.81 -36.69 2.39
N TYR A 37 11.40 -37.94 2.51
CA TYR A 37 10.31 -38.50 1.70
C TYR A 37 8.91 -38.29 2.26
N SER A 38 8.78 -38.15 3.59
CA SER A 38 7.47 -38.17 4.25
C SER A 38 7.13 -36.90 5.02
N ARG A 39 8.00 -35.86 4.98
CA ARG A 39 7.76 -34.65 5.78
C ARG A 39 8.10 -33.33 5.09
N ALA A 40 9.35 -33.13 4.65
CA ALA A 40 9.88 -31.81 4.34
C ALA A 40 9.71 -31.41 2.88
N LEU A 41 9.83 -32.34 1.94
CA LEU A 41 9.83 -32.03 0.51
C LEU A 41 8.43 -32.22 -0.09
N PRO A 42 8.03 -31.30 -1.03
CA PRO A 42 6.81 -31.48 -1.80
C PRO A 42 7.01 -32.46 -2.95
N ASP A 43 5.96 -33.16 -3.39
CA ASP A 43 5.94 -33.87 -4.67
C ASP A 43 5.81 -32.87 -5.81
N ALA A 44 6.60 -33.02 -6.86
CA ALA A 44 6.62 -32.06 -7.96
C ALA A 44 5.32 -32.04 -8.77
N ARG A 45 4.53 -33.12 -8.76
CA ARG A 45 3.27 -33.27 -9.49
C ARG A 45 2.15 -32.42 -8.90
N ASP A 46 1.92 -32.47 -7.58
CA ASP A 46 0.85 -31.74 -6.90
C ASP A 46 1.34 -30.57 -6.03
N GLY A 47 2.66 -30.43 -5.86
CA GLY A 47 3.28 -29.35 -5.08
C GLY A 47 3.00 -29.43 -3.57
N LEU A 48 2.52 -30.56 -3.06
CA LEU A 48 2.10 -30.71 -1.68
C LEU A 48 3.09 -31.57 -0.87
N LYS A 49 3.26 -31.17 0.38
CA LYS A 49 3.86 -32.06 1.40
C LYS A 49 2.83 -33.10 1.85
N PRO A 50 3.27 -34.24 2.40
CA PRO A 50 2.35 -35.28 2.84
C PRO A 50 1.25 -34.80 3.80
N VAL A 51 1.56 -33.96 4.78
CA VAL A 51 0.57 -33.40 5.70
C VAL A 51 -0.48 -32.55 5.00
N GLN A 52 -0.07 -31.72 4.02
CA GLN A 52 -0.98 -30.86 3.26
C GLN A 52 -1.92 -31.71 2.37
N ARG A 53 -1.38 -32.73 1.71
CA ARG A 53 -2.16 -33.69 0.88
C ARG A 53 -3.19 -34.40 1.72
N ARG A 54 -2.82 -34.89 2.90
CA ARG A 54 -3.70 -35.56 3.84
C ARG A 54 -4.80 -34.64 4.38
N ILE A 55 -4.49 -33.37 4.61
CA ILE A 55 -5.51 -32.38 5.02
C ILE A 55 -6.56 -32.20 3.92
N LEU A 56 -6.14 -31.96 2.66
CA LEU A 56 -7.09 -31.77 1.57
C LEU A 56 -7.89 -33.03 1.25
N PHE A 57 -7.24 -34.19 1.25
CA PHE A 57 -7.90 -35.50 1.07
C PHE A 57 -8.91 -35.73 2.19
N GLY A 58 -8.52 -35.59 3.44
CA GLY A 58 -9.44 -35.80 4.58
C GLY A 58 -10.61 -34.82 4.60
N MET A 59 -10.42 -33.59 4.15
CA MET A 59 -11.52 -32.63 4.01
C MET A 59 -12.49 -33.02 2.88
N ASP A 60 -11.98 -33.51 1.76
CA ASP A 60 -12.82 -33.97 0.64
C ASP A 60 -13.64 -35.20 1.04
N GLU A 61 -13.02 -36.19 1.71
CA GLU A 61 -13.69 -37.38 2.28
C GLU A 61 -14.80 -37.01 3.27
N MET A 62 -14.56 -36.04 4.13
CA MET A 62 -15.58 -35.51 5.05
C MET A 62 -16.66 -34.67 4.38
N GLY A 63 -16.56 -34.39 3.08
CA GLY A 63 -17.50 -33.56 2.34
C GLY A 63 -17.46 -32.07 2.75
N ILE A 64 -16.34 -31.57 3.29
CA ILE A 64 -16.15 -30.19 3.72
C ILE A 64 -15.77 -29.33 2.50
N ARG A 65 -16.74 -29.09 1.63
CA ARG A 65 -16.61 -28.44 0.34
C ARG A 65 -16.86 -26.93 0.41
N PRO A 66 -16.46 -26.14 -0.61
CA PRO A 66 -16.64 -24.69 -0.62
C PRO A 66 -18.10 -24.23 -0.49
N ASP A 67 -19.04 -25.03 -0.98
CA ASP A 67 -20.50 -24.78 -0.93
C ASP A 67 -21.16 -25.14 0.42
N LYS A 68 -20.41 -25.73 1.35
CA LYS A 68 -20.88 -26.12 2.68
C LYS A 68 -20.48 -25.10 3.75
N SER A 69 -21.09 -25.21 4.93
CA SER A 69 -20.72 -24.43 6.10
C SER A 69 -19.31 -24.78 6.59
N HIS A 70 -18.65 -23.80 7.25
CA HIS A 70 -17.39 -24.03 7.95
C HIS A 70 -17.58 -25.03 9.09
N VAL A 71 -16.54 -25.79 9.38
CA VAL A 71 -16.47 -26.71 10.53
C VAL A 71 -15.29 -26.32 11.43
N LYS A 72 -15.33 -26.72 12.70
CA LYS A 72 -14.18 -26.47 13.61
C LYS A 72 -12.90 -27.11 13.06
N CYS A 73 -11.79 -26.35 13.06
CA CYS A 73 -10.49 -26.86 12.63
C CYS A 73 -10.09 -28.11 13.41
N ALA A 74 -10.43 -28.17 14.70
CA ALA A 74 -10.19 -29.36 15.54
C ALA A 74 -10.82 -30.63 14.99
N ARG A 75 -11.96 -30.58 14.26
CA ARG A 75 -12.57 -31.74 13.61
C ARG A 75 -11.71 -32.25 12.47
N VAL A 76 -11.20 -31.35 11.63
CA VAL A 76 -10.32 -31.72 10.51
C VAL A 76 -9.00 -32.27 11.03
N VAL A 77 -8.37 -31.60 12.01
CA VAL A 77 -7.12 -32.02 12.63
C VAL A 77 -7.28 -33.41 13.27
N GLY A 78 -8.38 -33.68 14.00
CA GLY A 78 -8.66 -34.95 14.62
C GLY A 78 -8.82 -36.09 13.62
N GLN A 79 -9.54 -35.86 12.51
CA GLN A 79 -9.72 -36.85 11.43
C GLN A 79 -8.39 -37.20 10.76
N VAL A 80 -7.60 -36.16 10.39
CA VAL A 80 -6.31 -36.34 9.72
C VAL A 80 -5.32 -37.07 10.65
N MET A 81 -5.26 -36.67 11.93
CA MET A 81 -4.38 -37.30 12.93
C MET A 81 -4.76 -38.77 13.17
N GLY A 82 -6.04 -39.06 13.29
CA GLY A 82 -6.52 -40.41 13.62
C GLY A 82 -6.38 -41.42 12.49
N LEU A 83 -6.62 -41.00 11.25
CA LEU A 83 -6.67 -41.91 10.12
C LEU A 83 -5.48 -41.87 9.16
N LEU A 84 -4.84 -40.69 9.01
CA LEU A 84 -3.89 -40.47 7.90
C LEU A 84 -2.49 -40.08 8.35
N HIS A 85 -2.36 -39.24 9.41
CA HIS A 85 -1.09 -38.62 9.75
C HIS A 85 -0.77 -38.74 11.25
N PRO A 86 -0.03 -39.82 11.67
CA PRO A 86 0.23 -40.14 13.07
C PRO A 86 1.28 -39.20 13.70
N HIS A 87 0.99 -37.93 13.76
CA HIS A 87 1.84 -36.87 14.32
C HIS A 87 1.03 -35.94 15.23
N GLY A 88 1.73 -35.05 15.98
CA GLY A 88 1.07 -34.13 16.89
C GLY A 88 0.06 -33.19 16.20
N ASP A 89 -1.05 -32.96 16.86
CA ASP A 89 -2.16 -32.13 16.41
C ASP A 89 -1.74 -30.69 16.08
N GLY A 90 -0.79 -30.11 16.83
CA GLY A 90 -0.24 -28.79 16.57
C GLY A 90 0.41 -28.67 15.20
N ALA A 91 1.19 -29.68 14.77
CA ALA A 91 1.85 -29.68 13.46
C ALA A 91 0.84 -29.73 12.29
N ILE A 92 -0.23 -30.51 12.46
CA ILE A 92 -1.31 -30.59 11.47
C ILE A 92 -2.08 -29.26 11.42
N TYR A 93 -2.39 -28.69 12.59
CA TYR A 93 -3.08 -27.40 12.67
C TYR A 93 -2.26 -26.27 12.05
N ASP A 94 -0.95 -26.19 12.33
CA ASP A 94 -0.06 -25.19 11.75
C ASP A 94 0.01 -25.29 10.21
N ALA A 95 0.01 -26.51 9.67
CA ALA A 95 -0.05 -26.71 8.23
C ALA A 95 -1.39 -26.23 7.63
N LEU A 96 -2.51 -26.59 8.27
CA LEU A 96 -3.85 -26.15 7.89
C LEU A 96 -3.96 -24.61 7.92
N VAL A 97 -3.47 -23.99 8.99
CA VAL A 97 -3.46 -22.52 9.13
C VAL A 97 -2.68 -21.85 8.00
N ARG A 98 -1.48 -22.32 7.69
CA ARG A 98 -0.67 -21.76 6.60
C ARG A 98 -1.35 -21.85 5.24
N MET A 99 -2.10 -22.92 4.99
CA MET A 99 -2.88 -23.10 3.76
C MET A 99 -4.08 -22.15 3.66
N ALA A 100 -4.50 -21.52 4.76
CA ALA A 100 -5.58 -20.52 4.81
C ALA A 100 -5.05 -19.06 4.73
N GLN A 101 -3.78 -18.83 5.01
CA GLN A 101 -3.22 -17.50 5.12
C GLN A 101 -2.94 -16.86 3.76
N SER A 102 -3.61 -15.77 3.44
CA SER A 102 -3.47 -15.03 2.18
C SER A 102 -2.12 -14.33 2.00
N TRP A 103 -1.34 -14.16 3.07
CA TRP A 103 0.03 -13.62 3.04
C TRP A 103 1.11 -14.72 2.94
N SER A 104 0.75 -16.00 3.19
CA SER A 104 1.63 -17.15 3.02
C SER A 104 1.44 -17.85 1.68
N GLN A 105 0.17 -17.93 1.20
CA GLN A 105 -0.21 -18.60 -0.04
C GLN A 105 -0.63 -17.56 -1.08
N ARG A 106 -0.13 -17.70 -2.32
CA ARG A 106 -0.56 -16.87 -3.43
C ARG A 106 -2.02 -17.16 -3.82
N LEU A 107 -2.40 -18.42 -3.66
CA LEU A 107 -3.76 -18.91 -3.83
C LEU A 107 -4.10 -19.87 -2.67
N PRO A 108 -4.75 -19.39 -1.60
CA PRO A 108 -5.10 -20.19 -0.45
C PRO A 108 -5.98 -21.40 -0.80
N MET A 109 -5.69 -22.56 -0.18
CA MET A 109 -6.44 -23.82 -0.37
C MET A 109 -7.52 -24.01 0.69
N ILE A 110 -7.44 -23.28 1.80
CA ILE A 110 -8.40 -23.35 2.90
C ILE A 110 -9.08 -21.99 3.02
N ASP A 111 -10.39 -22.00 3.18
CA ASP A 111 -11.22 -20.86 3.56
C ASP A 111 -11.43 -20.92 5.07
N GLY A 112 -10.74 -20.00 5.78
CA GLY A 112 -10.73 -19.93 7.24
C GLY A 112 -11.71 -18.89 7.77
N HIS A 113 -12.40 -19.22 8.87
CA HIS A 113 -13.25 -18.30 9.62
C HIS A 113 -12.76 -18.18 11.08
N GLY A 114 -12.49 -16.94 11.52
CA GLY A 114 -11.91 -16.64 12.82
C GLY A 114 -10.49 -16.08 12.72
N ASN A 115 -9.72 -16.18 13.81
CA ASN A 115 -8.37 -15.64 13.87
C ASN A 115 -7.34 -16.70 13.45
N PHE A 116 -6.84 -16.59 12.21
CA PHE A 116 -5.76 -17.40 11.63
C PHE A 116 -4.37 -16.76 11.81
N GLY A 117 -4.23 -15.79 12.71
CA GLY A 117 -2.97 -15.11 12.98
C GLY A 117 -2.71 -13.92 12.06
N SER A 118 -1.49 -13.44 12.13
CA SER A 118 -0.90 -12.42 11.25
C SER A 118 0.54 -12.81 10.92
N LEU A 119 1.30 -11.93 10.28
CA LEU A 119 2.73 -12.15 10.04
C LEU A 119 3.56 -12.17 11.34
N ASP A 120 3.09 -11.46 12.39
CA ASP A 120 3.80 -11.31 13.66
C ASP A 120 3.15 -12.08 14.82
N ALA A 121 1.86 -12.46 14.69
CA ALA A 121 1.11 -13.15 15.75
C ALA A 121 0.57 -14.51 15.29
N GLY A 122 0.64 -15.51 16.15
CA GLY A 122 0.08 -16.85 15.90
C GLY A 122 -1.45 -16.88 15.83
N PRO A 123 -2.04 -17.95 15.31
CA PRO A 123 -3.48 -18.14 15.23
C PRO A 123 -4.10 -18.40 16.61
N ALA A 124 -5.42 -18.26 16.70
CA ALA A 124 -6.18 -18.77 17.84
C ALA A 124 -6.16 -20.31 17.85
N ALA A 125 -6.40 -20.92 19.00
CA ALA A 125 -6.43 -22.39 19.13
C ALA A 125 -7.52 -23.01 18.21
N MET A 126 -7.26 -24.21 17.67
CA MET A 126 -8.09 -24.91 16.69
C MET A 126 -9.53 -25.17 17.12
N ARG A 127 -9.84 -25.11 18.42
CA ARG A 127 -11.20 -25.22 18.95
C ARG A 127 -12.06 -23.97 18.72
N TYR A 128 -11.42 -22.82 18.43
CA TYR A 128 -12.10 -21.55 18.14
C TYR A 128 -12.24 -21.27 16.66
N THR A 129 -11.22 -21.61 15.86
CA THR A 129 -11.20 -21.38 14.41
C THR A 129 -12.04 -22.42 13.66
N GLU A 130 -12.57 -21.99 12.52
CA GLU A 130 -13.35 -22.86 11.62
C GLU A 130 -12.76 -22.81 10.21
N CYS A 131 -12.96 -23.87 9.45
CA CYS A 131 -12.44 -23.98 8.10
C CYS A 131 -13.35 -24.77 7.18
N ARG A 132 -13.17 -24.55 5.88
CA ARG A 132 -13.66 -25.39 4.79
C ARG A 132 -12.65 -25.32 3.64
N MET A 133 -12.80 -26.18 2.63
CA MET A 133 -11.99 -26.07 1.43
C MET A 133 -12.28 -24.74 0.72
N ALA A 134 -11.26 -24.05 0.24
CA ALA A 134 -11.42 -22.97 -0.72
C ALA A 134 -11.76 -23.54 -2.11
N SER A 135 -12.31 -22.73 -3.01
CA SER A 135 -12.66 -23.18 -4.35
C SER A 135 -11.46 -23.73 -5.15
N ALA A 136 -10.27 -23.15 -4.95
CA ALA A 136 -9.02 -23.60 -5.55
C ALA A 136 -8.61 -25.03 -5.09
N ALA A 137 -8.90 -25.40 -3.83
CA ALA A 137 -8.63 -26.74 -3.33
C ALA A 137 -9.47 -27.82 -4.04
N ARG A 138 -10.65 -27.46 -4.52
CA ARG A 138 -11.48 -28.36 -5.32
C ARG A 138 -10.81 -28.74 -6.65
N ALA A 139 -10.04 -27.82 -7.25
CA ALA A 139 -9.25 -28.12 -8.44
C ALA A 139 -8.09 -29.10 -8.15
N MET A 140 -7.67 -29.22 -6.88
CA MET A 140 -6.65 -30.21 -6.48
C MET A 140 -7.20 -31.61 -6.29
N THR A 141 -8.46 -31.76 -5.81
CA THR A 141 -9.06 -33.05 -5.44
C THR A 141 -10.07 -33.63 -6.44
N ALA A 142 -10.45 -32.82 -7.46
CA ALA A 142 -11.45 -33.25 -8.44
C ALA A 142 -11.03 -34.52 -9.19
N GLY A 143 -11.93 -35.53 -9.17
CA GLY A 143 -11.73 -36.79 -9.87
C GLY A 143 -10.98 -37.87 -9.06
N LEU A 144 -10.79 -37.70 -7.74
CA LEU A 144 -10.20 -38.76 -6.89
C LEU A 144 -10.95 -40.07 -6.94
N ASP A 145 -12.24 -40.03 -7.17
CA ASP A 145 -13.16 -41.20 -7.31
C ASP A 145 -13.23 -41.76 -8.76
N GLU A 146 -12.42 -41.20 -9.68
CA GLU A 146 -12.42 -41.58 -11.11
C GLU A 146 -11.11 -42.31 -11.54
N ASP A 147 -10.46 -43.04 -10.61
CA ASP A 147 -9.21 -43.80 -10.83
C ASP A 147 -8.09 -42.95 -11.45
N THR A 148 -7.99 -41.69 -11.07
CA THR A 148 -7.05 -40.72 -11.66
C THR A 148 -5.63 -40.82 -11.11
N VAL A 149 -5.46 -41.32 -9.89
CA VAL A 149 -4.19 -41.43 -9.16
C VAL A 149 -4.14 -42.76 -8.39
N ASP A 150 -2.91 -43.16 -8.05
CA ASP A 150 -2.69 -44.36 -7.24
C ASP A 150 -2.98 -44.11 -5.77
N PHE A 151 -3.50 -45.12 -5.10
CA PHE A 151 -3.71 -45.13 -3.65
C PHE A 151 -2.74 -46.12 -3.00
N ARG A 152 -2.38 -45.84 -1.77
CA ARG A 152 -1.57 -46.74 -0.92
C ARG A 152 -2.21 -46.88 0.45
N PRO A 153 -1.91 -47.99 1.18
CA PRO A 153 -2.32 -48.10 2.57
C PRO A 153 -1.80 -46.91 3.42
N ASN A 154 -2.59 -46.50 4.41
CA ASN A 154 -2.17 -45.56 5.43
C ASN A 154 -1.16 -46.23 6.40
N TYR A 155 -0.79 -45.54 7.48
CA TYR A 155 0.23 -45.97 8.42
C TYR A 155 -0.10 -47.28 9.19
N ASP A 156 -1.39 -47.63 9.35
CA ASP A 156 -1.84 -48.84 10.04
C ASP A 156 -2.49 -49.88 9.10
N GLY A 157 -2.56 -49.61 7.82
CA GLY A 157 -3.09 -50.49 6.78
C GLY A 157 -4.60 -50.64 6.77
N LYS A 158 -5.38 -49.87 7.54
CA LYS A 158 -6.83 -49.93 7.60
C LYS A 158 -7.55 -49.03 6.61
N GLU A 159 -6.93 -47.93 6.25
CA GLU A 159 -7.46 -46.98 5.31
C GLU A 159 -6.49 -46.81 4.13
N THR A 160 -6.93 -46.16 3.07
CA THR A 160 -6.09 -45.85 1.92
C THR A 160 -5.97 -44.34 1.75
N GLU A 161 -4.81 -43.91 1.30
CA GLU A 161 -4.55 -42.50 0.99
C GLU A 161 -3.99 -42.35 -0.43
N PRO A 162 -4.27 -41.22 -1.15
CA PRO A 162 -3.71 -41.02 -2.47
C PRO A 162 -2.20 -40.75 -2.38
N VAL A 163 -1.44 -41.37 -3.27
CA VAL A 163 0.01 -41.12 -3.39
C VAL A 163 0.29 -39.64 -3.77
N VAL A 164 -0.56 -39.09 -4.65
CA VAL A 164 -0.55 -37.74 -5.14
C VAL A 164 -1.97 -37.29 -5.44
N LEU A 165 -2.29 -36.00 -5.41
CA LEU A 165 -3.62 -35.54 -5.84
C LEU A 165 -3.69 -35.34 -7.36
N PRO A 166 -4.88 -35.39 -7.98
CA PRO A 166 -5.07 -35.15 -9.41
C PRO A 166 -4.58 -33.77 -9.86
N ALA A 167 -4.67 -32.77 -9.01
CA ALA A 167 -4.06 -31.44 -9.10
C ALA A 167 -4.22 -30.74 -10.47
N ALA A 168 -5.42 -30.23 -10.78
CA ALA A 168 -5.62 -29.40 -11.97
C ALA A 168 -4.95 -28.01 -11.87
N LEU A 169 -4.38 -27.68 -10.71
CA LEU A 169 -3.68 -26.45 -10.41
C LEU A 169 -2.18 -26.72 -10.27
N PRO A 170 -1.26 -25.97 -10.95
CA PRO A 170 0.18 -26.15 -10.82
C PRO A 170 0.70 -25.57 -9.50
N ASN A 171 0.31 -26.21 -8.39
CA ASN A 171 0.43 -25.69 -7.04
C ASN A 171 1.89 -25.51 -6.59
N LEU A 172 2.84 -26.34 -7.07
CA LEU A 172 4.25 -26.20 -6.74
C LEU A 172 4.79 -24.83 -7.11
N LEU A 173 4.43 -24.33 -8.29
CA LEU A 173 4.83 -23.00 -8.74
C LEU A 173 3.93 -21.91 -8.16
N VAL A 174 2.61 -22.11 -8.16
CA VAL A 174 1.67 -21.06 -7.74
C VAL A 174 1.84 -20.68 -6.27
N ASN A 175 1.91 -21.65 -5.37
CA ASN A 175 2.05 -21.38 -3.94
C ASN A 175 3.49 -21.52 -3.43
N GLY A 176 4.35 -22.13 -4.23
CA GLY A 176 5.71 -22.43 -3.80
C GLY A 176 5.75 -23.48 -2.69
N SER A 177 6.93 -23.69 -2.14
CA SER A 177 7.12 -24.57 -0.98
C SER A 177 8.41 -24.23 -0.25
N THR A 178 8.38 -24.30 1.08
CA THR A 178 9.56 -24.09 1.94
C THR A 178 9.67 -25.27 2.89
N GLY A 179 10.83 -25.92 2.97
CA GLY A 179 11.05 -27.07 3.85
C GLY A 179 12.52 -27.31 4.14
N ILE A 180 12.80 -27.78 5.36
CA ILE A 180 14.16 -28.14 5.80
C ILE A 180 14.17 -29.64 6.06
N ALA A 181 14.94 -30.38 5.26
CA ALA A 181 15.18 -31.80 5.43
C ALA A 181 16.60 -32.06 5.98
N VAL A 182 16.97 -33.30 6.15
CA VAL A 182 18.32 -33.69 6.51
C VAL A 182 19.24 -33.59 5.29
N GLY A 183 20.28 -32.79 5.36
CA GLY A 183 21.23 -32.60 4.27
C GLY A 183 20.75 -31.75 3.08
N MET A 184 19.48 -31.35 3.05
CA MET A 184 18.92 -30.52 1.98
C MET A 184 17.75 -29.66 2.45
N ALA A 185 17.44 -28.61 1.70
CA ALA A 185 16.29 -27.75 1.94
C ALA A 185 15.61 -27.41 0.62
N THR A 186 14.34 -27.13 0.66
CA THR A 186 13.60 -26.54 -0.47
C THR A 186 13.10 -25.16 -0.13
N ASN A 187 13.16 -24.25 -1.10
CA ASN A 187 12.63 -22.89 -0.98
C ASN A 187 12.22 -22.38 -2.37
N ILE A 188 10.99 -22.65 -2.74
CA ILE A 188 10.41 -22.29 -4.05
C ILE A 188 9.46 -21.12 -3.82
N PRO A 189 9.67 -19.96 -4.49
CA PRO A 189 8.79 -18.81 -4.34
C PRO A 189 7.45 -19.01 -5.06
N PRO A 190 6.37 -18.35 -4.61
CA PRO A 190 5.10 -18.30 -5.30
C PRO A 190 5.16 -17.60 -6.66
N HIS A 191 4.27 -18.01 -7.60
CA HIS A 191 4.15 -17.46 -8.95
C HIS A 191 2.69 -17.14 -9.28
N ASN A 192 2.50 -16.35 -10.31
CA ASN A 192 1.16 -16.04 -10.82
C ASN A 192 0.55 -17.22 -11.56
N LEU A 193 -0.69 -17.56 -11.22
CA LEU A 193 -1.40 -18.70 -11.82
C LEU A 193 -1.59 -18.55 -13.34
N VAL A 194 -2.02 -17.37 -13.78
CA VAL A 194 -2.30 -17.12 -15.21
C VAL A 194 -1.01 -17.21 -16.03
N GLU A 195 0.08 -16.62 -15.52
CA GLU A 195 1.40 -16.67 -16.15
C GLU A 195 1.92 -18.11 -16.23
N THR A 196 1.77 -18.89 -15.16
CA THR A 196 2.18 -20.29 -15.11
C THR A 196 1.40 -21.14 -16.13
N ILE A 197 0.08 -20.95 -16.23
CA ILE A 197 -0.75 -21.65 -17.20
C ILE A 197 -0.38 -21.25 -18.65
N GLN A 198 -0.10 -19.98 -18.92
CA GLN A 198 0.34 -19.56 -20.25
C GLN A 198 1.69 -20.21 -20.63
N ALA A 199 2.62 -20.33 -19.68
CA ALA A 199 3.88 -21.05 -19.92
C ALA A 199 3.65 -22.55 -20.16
N LEU A 200 2.75 -23.21 -19.44
CA LEU A 200 2.35 -24.61 -19.65
C LEU A 200 1.75 -24.81 -21.06
N LYS A 201 0.89 -23.91 -21.50
CA LYS A 201 0.32 -23.93 -22.85
C LYS A 201 1.41 -23.81 -23.91
N HIS A 202 2.35 -22.86 -23.72
CA HIS A 202 3.47 -22.70 -24.65
C HIS A 202 4.36 -23.95 -24.68
N LEU A 203 4.69 -24.51 -23.51
CA LEU A 203 5.50 -25.74 -23.42
C LEU A 203 4.81 -26.96 -24.03
N SER A 204 3.48 -27.08 -23.87
CA SER A 204 2.69 -28.15 -24.51
C SER A 204 2.73 -28.07 -26.03
N ALA A 205 2.73 -26.87 -26.61
CA ALA A 205 2.84 -26.63 -28.04
C ALA A 205 4.27 -26.72 -28.56
N HIS A 206 5.25 -26.37 -27.73
CA HIS A 206 6.67 -26.31 -28.09
C HIS A 206 7.51 -27.01 -27.00
N PRO A 207 7.59 -28.35 -27.02
CA PRO A 207 8.32 -29.12 -25.99
C PRO A 207 9.81 -28.74 -25.82
N ASP A 208 10.42 -28.24 -26.90
CA ASP A 208 11.82 -27.85 -26.93
C ASP A 208 12.04 -26.37 -26.51
N ALA A 209 11.00 -25.66 -26.07
CA ALA A 209 11.11 -24.28 -25.63
C ALA A 209 12.24 -24.12 -24.59
N ASP A 210 13.08 -23.11 -24.81
CA ASP A 210 14.16 -22.73 -23.89
C ASP A 210 13.63 -21.89 -22.71
N ILE A 211 14.51 -21.60 -21.77
CA ILE A 211 14.13 -20.87 -20.58
C ILE A 211 13.72 -19.41 -20.88
N ASP A 212 14.35 -18.80 -21.88
CA ASP A 212 14.05 -17.42 -22.23
C ASP A 212 12.68 -17.29 -22.90
N ALA A 213 12.25 -18.30 -23.66
CA ALA A 213 10.89 -18.38 -24.19
C ALA A 213 9.83 -18.55 -23.06
N LEU A 214 10.13 -19.37 -22.05
CA LEU A 214 9.23 -19.56 -20.89
C LEU A 214 9.17 -18.31 -20.01
N MET A 215 10.29 -17.59 -19.82
CA MET A 215 10.34 -16.35 -19.06
C MET A 215 9.53 -15.19 -19.68
N ARG A 216 9.16 -15.27 -20.95
CA ARG A 216 8.20 -14.30 -21.53
C ARG A 216 6.82 -14.41 -20.90
N PHE A 217 6.46 -15.59 -20.40
CA PHE A 217 5.19 -15.86 -19.73
C PHE A 217 5.32 -15.79 -18.20
N ILE A 218 6.43 -16.30 -17.64
CA ILE A 218 6.73 -16.26 -16.20
C ILE A 218 7.99 -15.41 -16.00
N PRO A 219 7.88 -14.07 -16.00
CA PRO A 219 9.05 -13.20 -15.91
C PRO A 219 9.73 -13.22 -14.53
N GLY A 220 9.04 -13.74 -13.51
CA GLY A 220 9.54 -13.85 -12.15
C GLY A 220 8.46 -14.26 -11.16
N PRO A 221 8.83 -14.49 -9.90
CA PRO A 221 7.90 -14.79 -8.81
C PRO A 221 6.82 -13.72 -8.65
N ASP A 222 5.67 -14.11 -8.10
CA ASP A 222 4.55 -13.24 -7.78
C ASP A 222 4.11 -13.49 -6.32
N LEU A 223 4.61 -12.65 -5.43
CA LEU A 223 4.51 -12.86 -3.98
C LEU A 223 3.13 -12.45 -3.44
N PRO A 224 2.58 -13.17 -2.47
CA PRO A 224 1.27 -12.90 -1.89
C PRO A 224 1.10 -11.47 -1.36
N THR A 225 2.14 -10.90 -0.75
CA THR A 225 2.15 -9.57 -0.14
C THR A 225 2.55 -8.45 -1.10
N GLY A 226 2.78 -8.75 -2.39
CA GLY A 226 3.22 -7.75 -3.37
C GLY A 226 4.70 -7.39 -3.21
N GLY A 227 4.99 -6.10 -3.12
CA GLY A 227 6.36 -5.58 -3.05
C GLY A 227 7.05 -5.50 -4.41
N LYS A 228 8.35 -5.22 -4.38
CA LYS A 228 9.18 -5.04 -5.59
C LYS A 228 10.32 -6.02 -5.58
N ILE A 229 10.47 -6.79 -6.64
CA ILE A 229 11.66 -7.61 -6.87
C ILE A 229 12.68 -6.76 -7.62
N VAL A 230 13.92 -6.77 -7.12
CA VAL A 230 15.03 -5.96 -7.64
C VAL A 230 16.14 -6.86 -8.15
N GLY A 231 16.44 -6.73 -9.44
CA GLY A 231 17.44 -7.57 -10.13
C GLY A 231 16.84 -8.90 -10.59
N LEU A 232 16.80 -9.14 -11.90
CA LEU A 232 16.18 -10.33 -12.50
C LEU A 232 17.19 -11.43 -12.83
N GLU A 233 18.48 -11.15 -12.79
CA GLU A 233 19.55 -12.10 -13.14
C GLU A 233 19.50 -13.37 -12.27
N GLY A 234 19.41 -13.19 -10.94
CA GLY A 234 19.33 -14.32 -10.03
C GLY A 234 18.05 -15.16 -10.17
N ILE A 235 16.96 -14.58 -10.71
CA ILE A 235 15.74 -15.33 -11.06
C ILE A 235 16.01 -16.18 -12.31
N ARG A 236 16.66 -15.63 -13.32
CA ARG A 236 17.01 -16.37 -14.53
C ARG A 236 17.93 -17.55 -14.20
N ASP A 237 18.94 -17.34 -13.35
CA ASP A 237 19.82 -18.41 -12.89
C ASP A 237 19.03 -19.50 -12.14
N ALA A 238 18.11 -19.10 -11.26
CA ALA A 238 17.26 -20.04 -10.55
C ALA A 238 16.32 -20.83 -11.48
N TYR A 239 15.79 -20.20 -12.51
CA TYR A 239 14.92 -20.87 -13.46
C TYR A 239 15.70 -21.84 -14.39
N LEU A 240 16.97 -21.56 -14.62
CA LEU A 240 17.86 -22.44 -15.40
C LEU A 240 18.38 -23.61 -14.57
N THR A 241 18.80 -23.36 -13.33
CA THR A 241 19.57 -24.32 -12.52
C THR A 241 18.84 -24.84 -11.29
N GLY A 242 17.68 -24.28 -10.97
CA GLY A 242 16.97 -24.53 -9.72
C GLY A 242 17.55 -23.79 -8.49
N ARG A 243 18.60 -22.97 -8.66
CA ARG A 243 19.26 -22.22 -7.59
C ARG A 243 19.57 -20.79 -8.01
N GLY A 244 19.26 -19.84 -7.12
CA GLY A 244 19.51 -18.42 -7.35
C GLY A 244 19.03 -17.59 -6.18
N SER A 245 19.14 -16.27 -6.30
CA SER A 245 18.62 -15.37 -5.28
C SER A 245 18.20 -14.04 -5.88
N PHE A 246 17.23 -13.40 -5.26
CA PHE A 246 16.77 -12.07 -5.63
C PHE A 246 16.44 -11.24 -4.39
N LYS A 247 16.39 -9.93 -4.55
CA LYS A 247 16.00 -9.02 -3.48
C LYS A 247 14.54 -8.65 -3.58
N ILE A 248 13.87 -8.60 -2.43
CA ILE A 248 12.50 -8.12 -2.28
C ILE A 248 12.55 -6.81 -1.51
N ARG A 249 11.99 -5.76 -2.08
CA ARG A 249 11.95 -4.43 -1.47
C ARG A 249 10.51 -4.05 -1.21
N ALA A 250 10.24 -3.47 -0.03
CA ALA A 250 8.95 -2.91 0.35
C ALA A 250 8.50 -1.83 -0.65
N THR A 251 7.19 -1.69 -0.84
CA THR A 251 6.61 -0.54 -1.54
C THR A 251 6.41 0.58 -0.54
N ALA A 252 7.15 1.67 -0.71
CA ALA A 252 7.09 2.85 0.13
C ALA A 252 6.89 4.11 -0.70
N ARG A 253 6.23 5.12 -0.10
CA ARG A 253 5.99 6.45 -0.65
C ARG A 253 6.34 7.49 0.40
N ILE A 254 6.80 8.67 -0.05
CA ILE A 254 7.01 9.80 0.81
C ILE A 254 5.75 10.64 0.75
N GLU A 255 5.10 10.83 1.90
CA GLU A 255 3.83 11.56 2.03
C GLU A 255 3.96 12.64 3.12
N GLN A 256 3.11 13.67 3.04
CA GLN A 256 2.92 14.60 4.14
C GLN A 256 2.00 13.94 5.17
N VAL A 257 2.56 13.50 6.30
CA VAL A 257 1.82 12.78 7.37
C VAL A 257 1.25 13.73 8.43
N HIS A 258 1.83 14.93 8.53
CA HIS A 258 1.36 16.04 9.36
C HIS A 258 1.60 17.37 8.62
N PRO A 259 0.90 18.47 8.95
CA PRO A 259 1.12 19.77 8.32
C PRO A 259 2.60 20.21 8.31
N ARG A 260 3.40 19.74 9.27
CA ARG A 260 4.81 20.11 9.45
C ARG A 260 5.80 18.96 9.29
N ARG A 261 5.35 17.73 8.91
CA ARG A 261 6.23 16.56 8.85
C ARG A 261 5.96 15.70 7.65
N LYS A 262 7.03 15.32 6.96
CA LYS A 262 7.03 14.27 5.98
C LYS A 262 7.18 12.90 6.68
N GLY A 263 6.67 11.86 6.06
CA GLY A 263 6.85 10.49 6.50
C GLY A 263 7.04 9.55 5.34
N ILE A 264 7.66 8.42 5.61
CA ILE A 264 7.73 7.29 4.71
C ILE A 264 6.55 6.37 5.05
N VAL A 265 5.63 6.21 4.11
CA VAL A 265 4.46 5.34 4.23
C VAL A 265 4.72 4.06 3.44
N VAL A 266 4.81 2.95 4.16
CA VAL A 266 5.00 1.60 3.58
C VAL A 266 3.64 0.95 3.43
N THR A 267 3.31 0.55 2.20
CA THR A 267 2.03 -0.07 1.83
C THR A 267 2.14 -1.56 1.53
N GLU A 268 3.34 -2.06 1.24
CA GLU A 268 3.61 -3.48 1.02
C GLU A 268 4.96 -3.82 1.64
N LEU A 269 5.02 -4.92 2.35
CA LEU A 269 6.24 -5.44 2.99
C LEU A 269 6.83 -6.60 2.18
N PRO A 270 8.13 -6.91 2.34
CA PRO A 270 8.71 -8.11 1.78
C PRO A 270 7.98 -9.37 2.25
N TYR A 271 8.00 -10.40 1.41
CA TYR A 271 7.32 -11.66 1.68
C TYR A 271 7.72 -12.27 3.04
N LEU A 272 6.75 -12.63 3.84
CA LEU A 272 6.88 -13.17 5.20
C LEU A 272 7.56 -12.24 6.22
N VAL A 273 7.56 -10.95 5.97
CA VAL A 273 8.03 -9.93 6.92
C VAL A 273 6.84 -9.17 7.48
N GLY A 274 6.69 -9.17 8.82
CA GLY A 274 5.63 -8.46 9.52
C GLY A 274 6.03 -7.02 9.90
N PRO A 275 5.04 -6.12 10.12
CA PRO A 275 5.30 -4.74 10.50
C PRO A 275 5.96 -4.59 11.88
N GLU A 276 5.60 -5.43 12.87
CA GLU A 276 6.18 -5.37 14.21
C GLU A 276 7.69 -5.63 14.18
N ARG A 277 8.14 -6.57 13.37
CA ARG A 277 9.57 -6.87 13.17
C ARG A 277 10.33 -5.66 12.63
N ILE A 278 9.75 -4.92 11.68
CA ILE A 278 10.36 -3.69 11.15
C ILE A 278 10.43 -2.61 12.22
N MET A 279 9.35 -2.40 12.97
CA MET A 279 9.30 -1.43 14.08
C MET A 279 10.36 -1.72 15.14
N GLU A 280 10.52 -3.00 15.53
CA GLU A 280 11.54 -3.41 16.51
C GLU A 280 12.97 -3.17 16.00
N GLN A 281 13.24 -3.47 14.73
CA GLN A 281 14.54 -3.20 14.11
C GLN A 281 14.82 -1.69 14.08
N ILE A 282 13.86 -0.86 13.66
CA ILE A 282 14.01 0.60 13.64
C ILE A 282 14.27 1.11 15.06
N LYS A 283 13.48 0.68 16.06
CA LYS A 283 13.65 1.03 17.45
C LYS A 283 15.08 0.73 17.95
N THR A 284 15.57 -0.48 17.69
CA THR A 284 16.92 -0.91 18.05
C THR A 284 18.00 -0.07 17.39
N LEU A 285 17.85 0.25 16.11
CA LEU A 285 18.79 1.08 15.35
C LEU A 285 18.80 2.53 15.83
N VAL A 286 17.65 3.10 16.16
CA VAL A 286 17.53 4.46 16.72
C VAL A 286 18.13 4.52 18.12
N GLN A 287 17.86 3.56 18.99
CA GLN A 287 18.43 3.48 20.35
C GLN A 287 19.96 3.33 20.32
N SER A 288 20.49 2.55 19.38
CA SER A 288 21.94 2.37 19.17
C SER A 288 22.59 3.54 18.41
N LYS A 289 21.83 4.59 18.07
CA LYS A 289 22.28 5.76 17.28
C LYS A 289 22.85 5.42 15.90
N LYS A 290 22.57 4.23 15.37
CA LYS A 290 22.98 3.81 14.01
C LYS A 290 22.06 4.38 12.94
N LEU A 291 20.81 4.70 13.30
CA LEU A 291 19.82 5.34 12.45
C LEU A 291 19.33 6.59 13.15
N THR A 292 19.42 7.73 12.46
CA THR A 292 18.97 9.03 12.95
C THR A 292 17.88 9.57 12.02
N GLY A 293 17.17 10.63 12.43
CA GLY A 293 16.15 11.25 11.57
C GLY A 293 14.74 10.70 11.71
N ILE A 294 14.50 9.63 12.47
CA ILE A 294 13.16 9.10 12.74
C ILE A 294 12.58 9.78 13.97
N ALA A 295 11.37 10.31 13.85
CA ALA A 295 10.61 10.90 14.96
C ALA A 295 9.71 9.86 15.64
N ASP A 296 8.96 9.09 14.86
CA ASP A 296 8.03 8.07 15.36
C ASP A 296 7.78 7.00 14.29
N VAL A 297 7.26 5.84 14.71
CA VAL A 297 6.84 4.76 13.81
C VAL A 297 5.49 4.24 14.28
N LYS A 298 4.50 4.25 13.39
CA LYS A 298 3.12 3.84 13.69
C LYS A 298 2.65 2.79 12.69
N ASP A 299 2.07 1.72 13.21
CA ASP A 299 1.33 0.76 12.38
C ASP A 299 -0.16 1.18 12.34
N LEU A 300 -0.62 1.55 11.17
CA LEU A 300 -2.00 1.92 10.86
C LEU A 300 -2.66 0.89 9.93
N THR A 301 -2.12 -0.32 9.91
CA THR A 301 -2.65 -1.44 9.11
C THR A 301 -4.07 -1.79 9.54
N ASP A 302 -4.98 -1.88 8.59
CA ASP A 302 -6.35 -2.33 8.81
C ASP A 302 -6.85 -3.25 7.68
N LEU A 303 -8.01 -3.89 7.88
CA LEU A 303 -8.58 -4.84 6.92
C LEU A 303 -9.11 -4.17 5.64
N LEU A 304 -9.43 -2.88 5.67
CA LEU A 304 -10.00 -2.15 4.54
C LEU A 304 -8.91 -1.57 3.64
N ASN A 305 -7.89 -0.96 4.25
CA ASN A 305 -6.83 -0.23 3.54
C ASN A 305 -5.55 -1.07 3.36
N GLY A 306 -5.47 -2.24 3.99
CA GLY A 306 -4.29 -3.10 3.95
C GLY A 306 -3.14 -2.57 4.82
N THR A 307 -1.92 -2.97 4.49
CA THR A 307 -0.71 -2.57 5.22
C THR A 307 -0.45 -1.07 5.09
N ARG A 308 -0.31 -0.39 6.23
CA ARG A 308 0.05 1.03 6.32
C ARG A 308 0.97 1.28 7.52
N LEU A 309 2.26 1.11 7.30
CA LEU A 309 3.29 1.44 8.29
C LEU A 309 3.82 2.86 8.00
N VAL A 310 3.65 3.78 8.95
CA VAL A 310 4.04 5.18 8.83
C VAL A 310 5.29 5.43 9.66
N ILE A 311 6.37 5.83 9.00
CA ILE A 311 7.65 6.21 9.61
C ILE A 311 7.77 7.73 9.53
N GLU A 312 7.52 8.41 10.63
CA GLU A 312 7.59 9.88 10.70
C GLU A 312 9.05 10.34 10.75
N ILE A 313 9.37 11.35 9.95
CA ILE A 313 10.74 11.87 9.81
C ILE A 313 10.88 13.13 10.63
N LYS A 314 12.01 13.31 11.33
CA LYS A 314 12.36 14.56 11.99
C LYS A 314 12.62 15.65 10.95
N ASN A 315 12.19 16.87 11.25
CA ASN A 315 12.50 18.01 10.40
C ASN A 315 14.01 18.16 10.20
N GLY A 316 14.43 18.49 9.00
CA GLY A 316 15.85 18.60 8.64
C GLY A 316 16.50 17.36 8.08
N PHE A 317 15.77 16.25 7.95
CA PHE A 317 16.28 15.03 7.33
C PHE A 317 15.70 14.82 5.93
N ASN A 318 16.54 14.30 5.04
CA ASN A 318 16.15 13.95 3.68
C ASN A 318 15.40 12.61 3.66
N PRO A 319 14.11 12.59 3.22
CA PRO A 319 13.31 11.38 3.23
C PRO A 319 13.83 10.25 2.33
N GLU A 320 14.35 10.62 1.15
CA GLU A 320 14.87 9.68 0.16
C GLU A 320 16.14 8.99 0.67
N ALA A 321 17.07 9.79 1.25
CA ALA A 321 18.28 9.25 1.85
C ALA A 321 17.98 8.35 3.05
N LEU A 322 16.99 8.71 3.86
CA LEU A 322 16.55 7.92 5.00
C LEU A 322 15.90 6.60 4.56
N LEU A 323 15.09 6.63 3.50
CA LEU A 323 14.48 5.43 2.92
C LEU A 323 15.55 4.44 2.42
N GLU A 324 16.58 4.92 1.74
CA GLU A 324 17.71 4.07 1.30
C GLU A 324 18.50 3.49 2.49
N GLN A 325 18.67 4.22 3.58
CA GLN A 325 19.25 3.68 4.80
C GLN A 325 18.37 2.59 5.42
N LEU A 326 17.06 2.80 5.45
CA LEU A 326 16.09 1.82 5.95
C LEU A 326 16.14 0.53 5.12
N TYR A 327 16.25 0.60 3.80
CA TYR A 327 16.42 -0.59 2.95
C TYR A 327 17.70 -1.36 3.27
N ARG A 328 18.79 -0.66 3.58
CA ARG A 328 20.10 -1.31 3.90
C ARG A 328 20.14 -1.91 5.29
N MET A 329 19.45 -1.32 6.26
CA MET A 329 19.62 -1.63 7.69
C MET A 329 18.46 -2.42 8.30
N THR A 330 17.36 -2.56 7.57
CA THR A 330 16.15 -3.25 8.05
C THR A 330 15.64 -4.26 7.03
N LYS A 331 14.68 -5.07 7.44
CA LYS A 331 13.97 -6.01 6.56
C LYS A 331 12.96 -5.36 5.59
N LEU A 332 13.00 -4.03 5.43
CA LEU A 332 12.30 -3.36 4.31
C LEU A 332 12.89 -3.74 2.94
N GLU A 333 14.14 -4.20 2.90
CA GLU A 333 14.70 -4.98 1.80
C GLU A 333 15.22 -6.31 2.38
N ASP A 334 14.80 -7.43 1.80
CA ASP A 334 15.24 -8.76 2.19
C ASP A 334 15.65 -9.58 0.96
N SER A 335 16.46 -10.59 1.17
CA SER A 335 16.92 -11.50 0.13
C SER A 335 16.15 -12.81 0.20
N PHE A 336 15.68 -13.28 -0.94
CA PHE A 336 15.07 -14.60 -1.08
C PHE A 336 16.01 -15.51 -1.87
N SER A 337 16.44 -16.61 -1.24
CA SER A 337 17.29 -17.60 -1.90
C SER A 337 16.43 -18.74 -2.41
N ILE A 338 16.40 -18.94 -3.73
CA ILE A 338 15.69 -20.03 -4.37
C ILE A 338 16.54 -21.31 -4.28
N ASN A 339 15.89 -22.39 -3.88
CA ASN A 339 16.41 -23.75 -3.98
C ASN A 339 15.23 -24.68 -4.35
N ALA A 340 15.10 -24.99 -5.61
CA ALA A 340 13.92 -25.67 -6.17
C ALA A 340 14.07 -27.19 -6.07
N VAL A 341 14.05 -27.72 -4.86
CA VAL A 341 14.13 -29.15 -4.59
C VAL A 341 12.73 -29.72 -4.38
N ALA A 342 12.36 -30.76 -5.11
CA ALA A 342 11.11 -31.47 -4.97
C ALA A 342 11.28 -32.98 -5.25
N LEU A 343 10.29 -33.78 -4.88
CA LEU A 343 10.29 -35.22 -5.18
C LEU A 343 9.75 -35.43 -6.59
N VAL A 344 10.52 -36.13 -7.42
CA VAL A 344 10.13 -36.62 -8.74
C VAL A 344 10.29 -38.14 -8.72
N GLU A 345 9.21 -38.87 -8.94
CA GLU A 345 9.22 -40.35 -8.83
C GLU A 345 9.82 -40.86 -7.52
N GLY A 346 9.52 -40.17 -6.42
CA GLY A 346 10.06 -40.51 -5.11
C GLY A 346 11.54 -40.16 -4.91
N GLN A 347 12.21 -39.47 -5.81
CA GLN A 347 13.60 -39.03 -5.68
C GLN A 347 13.71 -37.51 -5.50
N PRO A 348 14.50 -37.01 -4.53
CA PRO A 348 14.73 -35.58 -4.38
C PRO A 348 15.61 -35.06 -5.52
N ARG A 349 15.10 -34.09 -6.27
CA ARG A 349 15.80 -33.47 -7.40
C ARG A 349 15.74 -31.95 -7.31
N THR A 350 16.81 -31.27 -7.69
CA THR A 350 16.80 -29.83 -7.95
C THR A 350 16.29 -29.61 -9.35
N LEU A 351 15.22 -28.86 -9.51
CA LEU A 351 14.48 -28.71 -10.76
C LEU A 351 14.64 -27.30 -11.34
N SER A 352 14.89 -27.22 -12.62
CA SER A 352 14.70 -26.00 -13.42
C SER A 352 13.22 -25.65 -13.56
N LEU A 353 12.91 -24.42 -13.99
CA LEU A 353 11.51 -24.03 -14.29
C LEU A 353 10.88 -24.94 -15.33
N LYS A 354 11.63 -25.27 -16.41
CA LYS A 354 11.16 -26.17 -17.48
C LYS A 354 10.81 -27.55 -16.92
N GLU A 355 11.67 -28.12 -16.07
CA GLU A 355 11.42 -29.43 -15.48
C GLU A 355 10.18 -29.42 -14.56
N MET A 356 10.01 -28.36 -13.74
CA MET A 356 8.81 -28.23 -12.90
C MET A 356 7.53 -28.19 -13.73
N LEU A 357 7.54 -27.43 -14.83
CA LEU A 357 6.40 -27.36 -15.75
C LEU A 357 6.16 -28.70 -16.47
N SER A 358 7.22 -29.39 -16.90
CA SER A 358 7.12 -30.68 -17.58
C SER A 358 6.52 -31.76 -16.71
N VAL A 359 7.03 -31.92 -15.47
CA VAL A 359 6.51 -32.90 -14.50
C VAL A 359 5.02 -32.68 -14.22
N PHE A 360 4.63 -31.42 -14.06
CA PHE A 360 3.22 -31.10 -13.87
C PHE A 360 2.39 -31.43 -15.11
N LEU A 361 2.85 -31.07 -16.31
CA LEU A 361 2.14 -31.33 -17.56
C LEU A 361 1.97 -32.82 -17.82
N GLU A 362 3.03 -33.61 -17.60
CA GLU A 362 3.01 -35.07 -17.71
C GLU A 362 2.01 -35.68 -16.72
N HIS A 363 2.01 -35.24 -15.49
CA HIS A 363 1.04 -35.67 -14.49
C HIS A 363 -0.40 -35.36 -14.93
N ARG A 364 -0.66 -34.18 -15.45
CA ARG A 364 -1.99 -33.81 -15.94
C ARG A 364 -2.44 -34.68 -17.11
N LEU A 365 -1.53 -34.98 -18.04
CA LEU A 365 -1.82 -35.87 -19.17
C LEU A 365 -2.21 -37.29 -18.67
N ASP A 366 -1.48 -37.83 -17.70
CA ASP A 366 -1.79 -39.13 -17.12
C ASP A 366 -3.13 -39.13 -16.37
N VAL A 367 -3.39 -38.14 -15.54
CA VAL A 367 -4.67 -37.96 -14.81
C VAL A 367 -5.84 -37.87 -15.78
N ILE A 368 -5.76 -37.11 -16.84
CA ILE A 368 -6.83 -36.97 -17.84
C ILE A 368 -7.00 -38.29 -18.62
N LEU A 369 -5.92 -38.94 -19.00
CA LEU A 369 -5.97 -40.25 -19.69
C LEU A 369 -6.64 -41.30 -18.82
N ARG A 370 -6.25 -41.42 -17.55
CA ARG A 370 -6.85 -42.40 -16.58
C ARG A 370 -8.31 -42.05 -16.34
N ARG A 371 -8.66 -40.81 -16.12
CA ARG A 371 -10.04 -40.34 -15.95
C ARG A 371 -10.90 -40.69 -17.18
N THR A 372 -10.37 -40.48 -18.39
CA THR A 372 -11.05 -40.77 -19.65
C THR A 372 -11.29 -42.24 -19.82
N LYS A 373 -10.31 -43.13 -19.48
CA LYS A 373 -10.45 -44.57 -19.46
C LYS A 373 -11.51 -45.03 -18.46
N PHE A 374 -11.52 -44.46 -17.28
CA PHE A 374 -12.53 -44.76 -16.24
C PHE A 374 -13.94 -44.42 -16.73
N LYS A 375 -14.12 -43.22 -17.29
CA LYS A 375 -15.40 -42.77 -17.86
C LYS A 375 -15.83 -43.65 -19.06
N LEU A 376 -14.90 -44.02 -19.89
CA LEU A 376 -15.14 -44.94 -21.01
C LEU A 376 -15.66 -46.32 -20.51
N GLY A 377 -14.98 -46.88 -19.49
CA GLY A 377 -15.45 -48.14 -18.87
C GLY A 377 -16.86 -48.04 -18.33
N LYS A 378 -17.11 -46.97 -17.55
CA LYS A 378 -18.46 -46.73 -16.99
C LYS A 378 -19.53 -46.53 -18.05
N ALA A 379 -19.22 -45.80 -19.13
CA ALA A 379 -20.15 -45.62 -20.26
C ALA A 379 -20.38 -46.91 -21.03
N ALA A 380 -19.35 -47.73 -21.25
CA ALA A 380 -19.46 -49.03 -21.89
C ALA A 380 -20.28 -50.02 -21.05
N ASP A 381 -20.01 -50.13 -19.74
CA ASP A 381 -20.80 -50.94 -18.80
C ASP A 381 -22.28 -50.53 -18.84
N ARG A 382 -22.56 -49.23 -18.84
CA ARG A 382 -23.92 -48.72 -18.90
C ARG A 382 -24.60 -48.99 -20.25
N LEU A 383 -23.87 -48.80 -21.37
CA LEU A 383 -24.37 -49.12 -22.70
C LEU A 383 -24.74 -50.56 -22.80
N HIS A 384 -23.89 -51.50 -22.30
CA HIS A 384 -24.12 -52.93 -22.28
C HIS A 384 -25.44 -53.28 -21.55
N LEU A 385 -25.73 -52.65 -20.41
CA LEU A 385 -27.00 -52.82 -19.71
C LEU A 385 -28.19 -52.26 -20.48
N VAL A 386 -28.04 -51.09 -21.11
CA VAL A 386 -29.11 -50.46 -21.89
C VAL A 386 -29.46 -51.27 -23.13
N GLU A 387 -28.47 -51.90 -23.80
CA GLU A 387 -28.68 -52.77 -24.95
C GLU A 387 -29.46 -54.03 -24.54
N GLY A 388 -29.12 -54.69 -23.41
CA GLY A 388 -29.88 -55.81 -22.86
C GLY A 388 -31.32 -55.43 -22.51
N LEU A 389 -31.54 -54.25 -21.94
CA LEU A 389 -32.90 -53.75 -21.65
C LEU A 389 -33.71 -53.49 -22.92
N LEU A 390 -33.10 -52.95 -23.97
CA LEU A 390 -33.78 -52.73 -25.25
C LEU A 390 -34.21 -54.04 -25.89
N LEU A 391 -33.40 -55.12 -25.83
CA LEU A 391 -33.76 -56.45 -26.27
C LEU A 391 -34.94 -56.97 -25.46
N ALA A 392 -34.90 -56.87 -24.14
CA ALA A 392 -35.98 -57.33 -23.25
C ALA A 392 -37.30 -56.54 -23.45
N ILE A 393 -37.28 -55.29 -23.78
CA ILE A 393 -38.49 -54.48 -24.00
C ILE A 393 -39.13 -54.75 -25.38
N VAL A 394 -38.34 -55.13 -26.39
CA VAL A 394 -38.86 -55.48 -27.70
C VAL A 394 -39.74 -56.75 -27.61
N ASP A 395 -39.32 -57.74 -26.85
CA ASP A 395 -39.99 -59.07 -26.70
C ASP A 395 -40.45 -59.26 -25.24
N ILE A 396 -41.09 -58.20 -24.70
CA ILE A 396 -41.43 -58.17 -23.25
C ILE A 396 -42.38 -59.27 -22.81
N ASP A 397 -43.30 -59.71 -23.66
CA ASP A 397 -44.25 -60.76 -23.35
C ASP A 397 -43.53 -62.10 -23.18
N ASP A 398 -42.50 -62.39 -23.97
CA ASP A 398 -41.69 -63.57 -23.87
C ASP A 398 -40.78 -63.56 -22.64
N VAL A 399 -40.22 -62.41 -22.32
CA VAL A 399 -39.44 -62.19 -21.06
C VAL A 399 -40.31 -62.49 -19.84
N ILE A 400 -41.54 -61.93 -19.80
CA ILE A 400 -42.50 -62.20 -18.69
C ILE A 400 -42.87 -63.61 -18.65
N ALA A 401 -43.14 -64.29 -19.80
CA ALA A 401 -43.53 -65.72 -19.85
C ALA A 401 -42.40 -66.59 -19.31
N ILE A 402 -41.13 -66.35 -19.66
CA ILE A 402 -39.95 -67.03 -19.14
C ILE A 402 -39.81 -66.83 -17.63
N ILE A 403 -39.90 -65.61 -17.13
CA ILE A 403 -39.77 -65.33 -15.69
C ILE A 403 -40.87 -66.04 -14.91
N ARG A 404 -42.11 -66.02 -15.39
CA ARG A 404 -43.26 -66.71 -14.70
C ARG A 404 -43.25 -68.21 -14.83
N GLY A 405 -42.64 -68.74 -15.88
CA GLY A 405 -42.56 -70.21 -16.11
C GLY A 405 -41.37 -70.90 -15.47
N SER A 406 -40.44 -70.19 -14.90
CA SER A 406 -39.21 -70.67 -14.27
C SER A 406 -39.45 -70.98 -12.80
N ASP A 407 -38.82 -72.02 -12.28
CA ASP A 407 -38.95 -72.46 -10.88
C ASP A 407 -38.26 -71.52 -9.88
N ASP A 408 -37.16 -70.86 -10.29
CA ASP A 408 -36.43 -69.88 -9.48
C ASP A 408 -35.72 -68.84 -10.35
N ALA A 409 -35.10 -67.83 -9.71
CA ALA A 409 -34.40 -66.77 -10.38
C ALA A 409 -33.16 -67.26 -11.18
N ALA A 410 -32.52 -68.38 -10.75
CA ALA A 410 -31.35 -68.90 -11.45
C ALA A 410 -31.81 -69.63 -12.75
N ALA A 411 -32.92 -70.41 -12.74
CA ALA A 411 -33.51 -70.98 -13.91
C ALA A 411 -34.00 -69.92 -14.90
N ALA A 412 -34.67 -68.83 -14.40
CA ALA A 412 -35.12 -67.76 -15.20
C ALA A 412 -33.93 -67.02 -15.90
N ARG A 413 -32.81 -66.76 -15.18
CA ARG A 413 -31.60 -66.21 -15.72
C ARG A 413 -31.05 -67.09 -16.87
N THR A 414 -30.85 -68.36 -16.68
CA THR A 414 -30.29 -69.24 -17.68
C THR A 414 -31.17 -69.26 -18.94
N THR A 415 -32.48 -69.36 -18.79
CA THR A 415 -33.41 -69.34 -19.94
C THR A 415 -33.41 -68.01 -20.68
N LEU A 416 -33.32 -66.86 -19.95
CA LEU A 416 -33.22 -65.57 -20.59
C LEU A 416 -31.91 -65.39 -21.37
N ILE A 417 -30.79 -65.91 -20.85
CA ILE A 417 -29.48 -65.85 -21.54
C ILE A 417 -29.60 -66.69 -22.85
N GLU A 418 -30.14 -67.89 -22.82
CA GLU A 418 -30.26 -68.71 -23.98
C GLU A 418 -31.24 -68.17 -25.04
N ALA A 419 -32.39 -67.63 -24.59
CA ALA A 419 -33.42 -67.11 -25.46
C ALA A 419 -33.12 -65.86 -26.21
N PHE A 420 -32.38 -64.91 -25.54
CA PHE A 420 -32.15 -63.60 -26.05
C PHE A 420 -30.66 -63.25 -26.28
N ASP A 421 -29.76 -64.25 -26.18
CA ASP A 421 -28.30 -64.08 -26.31
C ASP A 421 -27.75 -63.01 -25.36
N LEU A 422 -28.28 -62.98 -24.14
CA LEU A 422 -27.90 -62.02 -23.12
C LEU A 422 -26.68 -62.49 -22.34
N THR A 423 -25.90 -61.54 -21.85
CA THR A 423 -24.89 -61.82 -20.84
C THR A 423 -25.51 -62.04 -19.48
N GLU A 424 -24.79 -62.69 -18.58
CA GLU A 424 -25.26 -62.95 -17.21
C GLU A 424 -25.58 -61.63 -16.48
N ILE A 425 -24.76 -60.60 -16.71
CA ILE A 425 -24.93 -59.26 -16.13
C ILE A 425 -26.23 -58.61 -16.64
N GLN A 426 -26.52 -58.70 -17.95
CA GLN A 426 -27.76 -58.19 -18.53
C GLN A 426 -28.98 -58.94 -18.00
N ALA A 427 -28.91 -60.26 -17.95
CA ALA A 427 -30.01 -61.07 -17.45
C ALA A 427 -30.32 -60.78 -15.97
N ASN A 428 -29.32 -60.71 -15.11
CA ASN A 428 -29.50 -60.28 -13.72
C ASN A 428 -30.14 -58.92 -13.59
N TYR A 429 -29.65 -57.95 -14.40
CA TYR A 429 -30.19 -56.59 -14.37
C TYR A 429 -31.68 -56.54 -14.81
N ILE A 430 -32.06 -57.35 -15.78
CA ILE A 430 -33.47 -57.49 -16.23
C ILE A 430 -34.34 -58.12 -15.11
N LEU A 431 -33.81 -59.08 -14.41
CA LEU A 431 -34.54 -59.73 -13.31
C LEU A 431 -34.78 -58.87 -12.09
N ASP A 432 -33.80 -57.94 -11.82
CA ASP A 432 -33.89 -56.95 -10.74
C ASP A 432 -34.71 -55.73 -11.10
N MET A 433 -35.19 -55.63 -12.35
CA MET A 433 -35.88 -54.46 -12.84
C MET A 433 -37.29 -54.32 -12.31
N GLN A 434 -37.69 -53.11 -11.96
CA GLN A 434 -39.07 -52.83 -11.55
C GLN A 434 -40.02 -52.82 -12.74
N LEU A 435 -41.14 -53.47 -12.68
CA LEU A 435 -42.15 -53.56 -13.76
C LEU A 435 -42.62 -52.22 -14.32
N ARG A 436 -42.62 -51.13 -13.54
CA ARG A 436 -42.97 -49.80 -14.00
C ARG A 436 -42.03 -49.22 -15.08
N ARG A 437 -40.83 -49.76 -15.25
CA ARG A 437 -39.85 -49.37 -16.27
C ARG A 437 -40.08 -50.04 -17.63
N LEU A 438 -41.07 -50.89 -17.75
CA LEU A 438 -41.41 -51.64 -18.99
C LEU A 438 -42.47 -50.94 -19.84
N THR A 439 -42.57 -49.62 -19.82
CA THR A 439 -43.55 -48.85 -20.58
C THR A 439 -42.99 -48.41 -21.95
N LYS A 440 -43.92 -48.10 -22.89
CA LYS A 440 -43.57 -47.63 -24.23
C LYS A 440 -42.72 -46.34 -24.23
N PHE A 441 -42.93 -45.47 -23.21
CA PHE A 441 -42.08 -44.27 -22.98
C PHE A 441 -40.66 -44.65 -22.58
N SER A 442 -40.48 -45.69 -21.77
CA SER A 442 -39.16 -46.15 -21.35
C SER A 442 -38.30 -46.65 -22.54
N ARG A 443 -38.90 -47.15 -23.61
CA ARG A 443 -38.15 -47.57 -24.81
C ARG A 443 -37.53 -46.37 -25.54
N ILE A 444 -38.29 -45.31 -25.75
CA ILE A 444 -37.78 -44.07 -26.39
C ILE A 444 -36.64 -43.48 -25.59
N ASP A 445 -36.80 -43.43 -24.25
CA ASP A 445 -35.76 -42.91 -23.37
C ASP A 445 -34.47 -43.75 -23.42
N LEU A 446 -34.60 -45.09 -23.45
CA LEU A 446 -33.47 -46.02 -23.58
C LEU A 446 -32.80 -45.99 -24.95
N GLU A 447 -33.53 -45.80 -26.04
CA GLU A 447 -32.97 -45.60 -27.38
C GLU A 447 -32.17 -44.26 -27.45
N ALA A 448 -32.69 -43.20 -26.82
CA ALA A 448 -31.98 -41.93 -26.69
C ALA A 448 -30.70 -42.11 -25.85
N GLU A 449 -30.81 -42.72 -24.65
CA GLU A 449 -29.66 -43.00 -23.76
C GLU A 449 -28.59 -43.86 -24.46
N ARG A 450 -28.99 -44.89 -25.24
CA ARG A 450 -28.02 -45.69 -26.05
C ARG A 450 -27.27 -44.83 -27.05
N ASN A 451 -27.99 -43.95 -27.79
CA ASN A 451 -27.36 -43.09 -28.79
C ASN A 451 -26.39 -42.11 -28.13
N ASP A 452 -26.75 -41.51 -26.99
CA ASP A 452 -25.92 -40.59 -26.22
C ASP A 452 -24.67 -41.28 -25.66
N LEU A 453 -24.84 -42.51 -25.13
CA LEU A 453 -23.74 -43.34 -24.62
C LEU A 453 -22.78 -43.71 -25.79
N THR A 454 -23.30 -44.12 -26.95
CA THR A 454 -22.51 -44.49 -28.11
C THR A 454 -21.68 -43.27 -28.58
N ALA A 455 -22.28 -42.08 -28.66
CA ALA A 455 -21.58 -40.86 -29.01
C ALA A 455 -20.50 -40.50 -27.95
N THR A 456 -20.82 -40.63 -26.66
CA THR A 456 -19.90 -40.40 -25.54
C THR A 456 -18.70 -41.36 -25.58
N ILE A 457 -18.94 -42.66 -25.82
CA ILE A 457 -17.89 -43.66 -25.97
C ILE A 457 -16.96 -43.33 -27.14
N ALA A 458 -17.54 -42.97 -28.28
CA ALA A 458 -16.73 -42.57 -29.46
C ALA A 458 -15.88 -41.32 -29.19
N ASP A 459 -16.42 -40.35 -28.46
CA ASP A 459 -15.69 -39.17 -28.06
C ASP A 459 -14.54 -39.49 -27.07
N LEU A 460 -14.80 -40.24 -26.03
CA LEU A 460 -13.82 -40.68 -25.05
C LEU A 460 -12.71 -41.54 -25.67
N GLN A 461 -13.08 -42.46 -26.55
CA GLN A 461 -12.12 -43.29 -27.28
C GLN A 461 -11.22 -42.42 -28.17
N GLY A 462 -11.80 -41.42 -28.86
CA GLY A 462 -11.03 -40.47 -29.67
C GLY A 462 -10.04 -39.61 -28.88
N ILE A 463 -10.33 -39.34 -27.58
CA ILE A 463 -9.39 -38.67 -26.68
C ILE A 463 -8.24 -39.60 -26.28
N ILE A 464 -8.52 -40.88 -26.06
CA ILE A 464 -7.53 -41.90 -25.69
C ILE A 464 -6.56 -42.18 -26.85
N ASP A 465 -7.09 -42.31 -28.06
CA ASP A 465 -6.33 -42.74 -29.25
C ASP A 465 -5.51 -41.62 -29.86
N ASP A 466 -5.87 -40.33 -29.63
CA ASP A 466 -5.18 -39.16 -30.21
C ASP A 466 -4.50 -38.34 -29.10
N PRO A 467 -3.13 -38.39 -28.98
CA PRO A 467 -2.37 -37.60 -28.04
C PRO A 467 -2.55 -36.09 -28.22
N VAL A 468 -2.84 -35.61 -29.45
CA VAL A 468 -3.08 -34.18 -29.71
C VAL A 468 -4.40 -33.75 -29.05
N ARG A 469 -5.45 -34.56 -29.20
CA ARG A 469 -6.75 -34.33 -28.60
C ARG A 469 -6.69 -34.39 -27.06
N LEU A 470 -5.94 -35.35 -26.52
CA LEU A 470 -5.69 -35.44 -25.08
C LEU A 470 -5.04 -34.13 -24.53
N ARG A 471 -4.01 -33.61 -25.24
CA ARG A 471 -3.38 -32.34 -24.88
C ARG A 471 -4.37 -31.16 -24.95
N GLN A 472 -5.23 -31.12 -25.96
CA GLN A 472 -6.26 -30.09 -26.09
C GLN A 472 -7.22 -30.09 -24.89
N VAL A 473 -7.62 -31.26 -24.40
CA VAL A 473 -8.47 -31.39 -23.20
C VAL A 473 -7.74 -30.84 -21.97
N VAL A 474 -6.47 -31.21 -21.78
CA VAL A 474 -5.66 -30.70 -20.67
C VAL A 474 -5.56 -29.17 -20.73
N ILE A 475 -5.29 -28.59 -21.91
CA ILE A 475 -5.17 -27.14 -22.09
C ILE A 475 -6.51 -26.42 -21.83
N ALA A 476 -7.62 -26.99 -22.27
CA ALA A 476 -8.95 -26.43 -22.03
C ALA A 476 -9.28 -26.38 -20.53
N GLU A 477 -8.94 -27.42 -19.79
CA GLU A 477 -9.12 -27.44 -18.31
C GLU A 477 -8.20 -26.45 -17.60
N LEU A 478 -6.94 -26.31 -18.04
CA LEU A 478 -6.04 -25.31 -17.48
C LEU A 478 -6.53 -23.89 -17.77
N ASP A 479 -7.09 -23.62 -18.96
CA ASP A 479 -7.70 -22.32 -19.27
C ASP A 479 -8.93 -22.04 -18.37
N ASP A 480 -9.73 -23.04 -18.05
CA ASP A 480 -10.85 -22.90 -17.13
C ASP A 480 -10.38 -22.59 -15.70
N VAL A 481 -9.33 -23.27 -15.24
CA VAL A 481 -8.68 -22.98 -13.96
C VAL A 481 -8.12 -21.57 -13.92
N ALA A 482 -7.45 -21.11 -14.99
CA ALA A 482 -6.93 -19.75 -15.09
C ALA A 482 -8.05 -18.70 -15.05
N ARG A 483 -9.17 -18.96 -15.72
CA ARG A 483 -10.34 -18.07 -15.75
C ARG A 483 -11.03 -18.00 -14.40
N THR A 484 -11.14 -19.13 -13.70
CA THR A 484 -11.88 -19.25 -12.45
C THR A 484 -11.09 -18.71 -11.25
N HIS A 485 -9.78 -18.99 -11.20
CA HIS A 485 -8.92 -18.69 -10.05
C HIS A 485 -7.82 -17.68 -10.33
N GLY A 486 -7.68 -17.20 -11.59
CA GLY A 486 -6.65 -16.24 -11.96
C GLY A 486 -6.85 -14.88 -11.30
N THR A 487 -5.74 -14.28 -10.88
CA THR A 487 -5.71 -12.92 -10.33
C THR A 487 -4.56 -12.13 -10.96
N PRO A 488 -4.65 -10.80 -11.04
CA PRO A 488 -3.55 -9.99 -11.53
C PRO A 488 -2.27 -10.19 -10.73
N ARG A 489 -1.13 -9.91 -11.37
CA ARG A 489 0.17 -9.89 -10.71
C ARG A 489 0.19 -8.83 -9.59
N ARG A 490 0.74 -9.18 -8.43
CA ARG A 490 0.89 -8.30 -7.27
C ARG A 490 2.27 -7.70 -7.17
N THR A 491 3.30 -8.49 -7.49
CA THR A 491 4.71 -8.10 -7.35
C THR A 491 5.21 -7.35 -8.57
N VAL A 492 5.85 -6.20 -8.35
CA VAL A 492 6.49 -5.41 -9.40
C VAL A 492 7.90 -5.94 -9.65
N LEU A 493 8.25 -6.19 -10.90
CA LEU A 493 9.58 -6.65 -11.32
C LEU A 493 10.40 -5.47 -11.84
N LEU A 494 11.58 -5.24 -11.26
CA LEU A 494 12.51 -4.19 -11.65
C LEU A 494 13.80 -4.83 -12.16
N ALA A 495 14.13 -4.59 -13.42
CA ALA A 495 15.33 -5.14 -14.07
C ALA A 495 16.62 -4.68 -13.39
N SER A 496 16.63 -3.46 -12.86
CA SER A 496 17.70 -2.94 -12.00
C SER A 496 17.06 -2.22 -10.82
N GLY A 497 17.80 -2.04 -9.73
CA GLY A 497 17.33 -1.33 -8.53
C GLY A 497 16.96 0.15 -8.72
N GLY A 498 16.57 0.54 -9.94
CA GLY A 498 16.65 1.90 -10.43
C GLY A 498 18.11 2.33 -10.34
N THR A 499 18.63 3.16 -11.23
CA THR A 499 19.87 3.84 -10.92
C THR A 499 19.70 4.34 -9.49
N ALA A 500 20.45 3.77 -8.54
CA ALA A 500 20.62 4.41 -7.25
C ALA A 500 20.98 5.83 -7.65
N VAL A 501 19.99 6.74 -7.61
CA VAL A 501 20.29 8.17 -7.64
C VAL A 501 21.34 8.24 -6.59
N SER A 502 22.55 8.62 -6.96
CA SER A 502 23.76 8.45 -6.22
C SER A 502 23.49 8.64 -4.72
N ALA A 503 23.03 7.59 -4.05
CA ALA A 503 22.72 7.63 -2.62
C ALA A 503 24.00 7.87 -1.79
N VAL A 504 25.13 7.89 -2.48
CA VAL A 504 26.45 8.28 -1.94
C VAL A 504 26.59 9.78 -1.79
N THR A 505 25.73 10.59 -2.44
CA THR A 505 25.89 12.06 -2.50
C THR A 505 24.73 12.85 -1.91
N THR A 506 23.58 12.26 -1.58
CA THR A 506 22.50 13.01 -0.95
C THR A 506 22.72 13.04 0.56
N PRO A 507 23.01 14.21 1.16
CA PRO A 507 23.20 14.33 2.60
C PRO A 507 21.94 13.87 3.34
N LEU A 508 22.12 13.16 4.44
CA LEU A 508 20.99 12.72 5.29
C LEU A 508 20.27 13.89 5.93
N GLU A 509 21.03 14.91 6.31
CA GLU A 509 20.50 16.16 6.85
C GLU A 509 20.43 17.23 5.76
N ILE A 510 19.37 18.04 5.79
CA ILE A 510 19.26 19.22 4.95
C ILE A 510 20.34 20.22 5.43
N GLY A 511 21.15 20.75 4.52
CA GLY A 511 22.16 21.76 4.82
C GLY A 511 21.53 22.99 5.49
N ASP A 512 22.31 23.67 6.31
CA ASP A 512 21.92 24.95 6.93
C ASP A 512 22.32 26.10 6.04
N ASP A 513 21.93 26.03 4.76
CA ASP A 513 22.27 27.04 3.75
C ASP A 513 21.51 28.36 3.99
N PRO A 514 22.13 29.54 3.73
CA PRO A 514 21.44 30.80 3.80
C PRO A 514 20.26 30.88 2.83
N CYS A 515 19.13 31.39 3.29
CA CYS A 515 17.91 31.51 2.49
C CYS A 515 17.09 32.76 2.86
N TRP A 516 16.10 33.08 2.03
CA TRP A 516 15.06 34.06 2.37
C TRP A 516 13.80 33.33 2.85
N VAL A 517 13.15 33.89 3.86
CA VAL A 517 11.77 33.57 4.22
C VAL A 517 10.87 34.68 3.73
N LEU A 518 9.84 34.35 2.97
CA LEU A 518 8.97 35.29 2.26
C LEU A 518 7.52 35.12 2.71
N LEU A 519 6.80 36.23 2.87
CA LEU A 519 5.38 36.31 3.14
C LEU A 519 4.69 37.08 2.01
N SER A 520 3.68 36.47 1.37
CA SER A 520 2.86 37.14 0.35
C SER A 520 1.69 37.92 0.94
N SER A 521 1.13 38.84 0.17
CA SER A 521 -0.10 39.56 0.52
C SER A 521 -1.33 38.65 0.72
N ALA A 522 -1.30 37.43 0.19
CA ALA A 522 -2.32 36.41 0.37
C ALA A 522 -2.09 35.52 1.62
N GLY A 523 -1.06 35.80 2.42
CA GLY A 523 -0.74 35.04 3.64
C GLY A 523 -0.03 33.70 3.39
N LEU A 524 0.60 33.52 2.23
CA LEU A 524 1.43 32.35 1.94
C LEU A 524 2.86 32.58 2.45
N LEU A 525 3.46 31.52 3.02
CA LEU A 525 4.84 31.45 3.48
C LEU A 525 5.65 30.44 2.65
N ALA A 526 6.87 30.80 2.33
CA ALA A 526 7.85 29.93 1.70
C ALA A 526 9.28 30.37 2.05
N ARG A 527 10.27 29.48 1.88
CA ARG A 527 11.70 29.84 1.86
C ARG A 527 12.28 29.63 0.47
N THR A 528 13.35 30.36 0.15
CA THR A 528 14.12 30.14 -1.07
C THR A 528 15.16 29.04 -0.89
N ASP A 529 15.69 28.49 -2.01
CA ASP A 529 16.78 27.52 -1.98
C ASP A 529 18.17 28.19 -1.73
N GLY A 530 18.26 29.50 -1.75
CA GLY A 530 19.50 30.27 -1.52
C GLY A 530 19.21 31.66 -1.03
N ALA A 531 20.27 32.42 -0.63
CA ALA A 531 20.20 33.76 -0.11
C ALA A 531 20.68 34.84 -1.13
N GLU A 532 20.65 34.53 -2.39
CA GLU A 532 20.95 35.50 -3.46
C GLU A 532 19.97 36.68 -3.41
N PRO A 533 20.37 37.87 -3.84
CA PRO A 533 19.47 39.02 -3.88
C PRO A 533 18.19 38.71 -4.68
N LEU A 534 17.05 39.06 -4.11
CA LEU A 534 15.76 38.77 -4.76
C LEU A 534 15.62 39.64 -6.02
N PRO A 535 15.40 39.07 -7.22
CA PRO A 535 15.26 39.84 -8.45
C PRO A 535 14.02 40.75 -8.38
N ALA A 536 14.14 41.99 -8.84
CA ALA A 536 13.04 42.95 -8.91
C ALA A 536 12.36 43.00 -10.29
N GLY A 537 12.92 42.34 -11.29
CA GLY A 537 12.46 42.33 -12.69
C GLY A 537 11.58 41.17 -13.07
N GLY A 538 10.96 41.19 -14.26
CA GLY A 538 10.16 40.13 -14.84
C GLY A 538 8.66 40.45 -15.00
N SER A 539 7.90 39.55 -15.64
CA SER A 539 6.46 39.70 -15.78
C SER A 539 5.75 39.48 -14.45
N ARG A 540 4.60 40.11 -14.28
CA ARG A 540 3.72 39.92 -13.12
C ARG A 540 3.09 38.52 -13.16
N VAL A 541 3.11 37.84 -12.02
CA VAL A 541 2.52 36.47 -11.85
C VAL A 541 1.69 36.40 -10.57
N GLN A 542 0.87 35.39 -10.43
CA GLN A 542 0.05 35.17 -9.23
C GLN A 542 0.94 35.05 -7.97
N HIS A 543 0.51 35.65 -6.86
CA HIS A 543 1.22 35.66 -5.56
C HIS A 543 2.63 36.28 -5.61
N ASP A 544 2.86 37.25 -6.51
CA ASP A 544 4.13 38.00 -6.64
C ASP A 544 4.24 39.22 -5.72
N VAL A 545 3.19 39.57 -4.96
CA VAL A 545 3.23 40.66 -3.99
C VAL A 545 3.78 40.16 -2.67
N ILE A 546 5.05 40.42 -2.40
CA ILE A 546 5.71 40.05 -1.15
C ILE A 546 5.57 41.24 -0.19
N VAL A 547 4.98 41.01 0.98
CA VAL A 547 4.73 42.04 2.01
C VAL A 547 5.78 42.03 3.10
N SER A 548 6.47 40.93 3.31
CA SER A 548 7.59 40.84 4.26
C SER A 548 8.58 39.78 3.81
N ALA A 549 9.86 40.00 4.03
CA ALA A 549 10.93 39.11 3.71
C ALA A 549 12.07 39.26 4.73
N ILE A 550 12.67 38.19 5.15
CA ILE A 550 13.82 38.15 6.04
C ILE A 550 14.88 37.20 5.48
N ARG A 551 16.14 37.55 5.73
CA ARG A 551 17.29 36.69 5.43
C ARG A 551 17.63 35.86 6.65
N THR A 552 17.76 34.55 6.48
CA THR A 552 18.05 33.60 7.55
C THR A 552 18.78 32.40 6.99
N THR A 553 18.82 31.25 7.72
CA THR A 553 19.31 29.97 7.21
C THR A 553 18.19 28.92 7.20
N ALA A 554 18.38 27.88 6.42
CA ALA A 554 17.35 26.84 6.21
C ALA A 554 16.91 26.13 7.49
N ARG A 555 17.74 26.15 8.54
CA ARG A 555 17.45 25.50 9.84
C ARG A 555 17.20 26.49 10.96
N ALA A 556 17.26 27.78 10.71
CA ALA A 556 17.08 28.81 11.72
C ALA A 556 15.61 28.99 12.12
N ASP A 557 15.43 29.51 13.34
CA ASP A 557 14.15 30.02 13.80
C ASP A 557 13.96 31.48 13.32
N PHE A 558 12.71 31.84 13.08
CA PHE A 558 12.32 33.23 12.78
C PHE A 558 11.03 33.58 13.54
N GLY A 559 10.74 34.85 13.62
CA GLY A 559 9.57 35.39 14.28
C GLY A 559 8.49 35.85 13.31
N VAL A 560 7.23 35.72 13.71
CA VAL A 560 6.07 36.24 13.00
C VAL A 560 5.29 37.16 13.94
N ILE A 561 5.15 38.44 13.54
CA ILE A 561 4.41 39.44 14.31
C ILE A 561 2.95 39.43 13.85
N THR A 562 2.03 39.42 14.81
CA THR A 562 0.60 39.27 14.54
C THR A 562 -0.23 40.50 14.91
N SER A 563 -1.45 40.57 14.41
CA SER A 563 -2.40 41.64 14.69
C SER A 563 -2.84 41.75 16.16
N GLN A 564 -2.63 40.70 16.94
CA GLN A 564 -2.86 40.70 18.39
C GLN A 564 -1.64 41.14 19.20
N GLY A 565 -0.59 41.64 18.52
CA GLY A 565 0.61 42.12 19.17
C GLY A 565 1.44 41.02 19.81
N ARG A 566 1.34 39.79 19.28
CA ARG A 566 2.17 38.63 19.66
C ARG A 566 3.31 38.46 18.64
N LEU A 567 4.41 37.92 19.11
CA LEU A 567 5.46 37.35 18.32
C LEU A 567 5.38 35.82 18.44
N VAL A 568 5.23 35.12 17.32
CA VAL A 568 5.15 33.67 17.23
C VAL A 568 6.42 33.16 16.60
N ARG A 569 7.08 32.19 17.24
CA ARG A 569 8.28 31.51 16.72
C ARG A 569 7.88 30.53 15.64
N ALA A 570 8.63 30.51 14.57
CA ALA A 570 8.49 29.57 13.47
C ALA A 570 9.86 29.07 13.01
N HIS A 571 9.89 27.94 12.29
CA HIS A 571 11.12 27.29 11.84
C HIS A 571 11.20 27.35 10.31
N ALA A 572 12.29 27.87 9.75
CA ALA A 572 12.47 27.99 8.29
C ALA A 572 12.43 26.63 7.58
N ILE A 573 12.87 25.58 8.26
CA ILE A 573 12.89 24.21 7.71
C ILE A 573 11.50 23.63 7.46
N GLU A 574 10.48 24.12 8.15
CA GLU A 574 9.09 23.68 7.98
C GLU A 574 8.41 24.29 6.75
N LEU A 575 9.03 25.32 6.18
CA LEU A 575 8.48 26.01 5.02
C LEU A 575 8.80 25.28 3.72
N PRO A 576 7.86 25.25 2.76
CA PRO A 576 8.16 24.77 1.43
C PRO A 576 9.29 25.60 0.80
N ALA A 577 10.25 24.93 0.18
CA ALA A 577 11.30 25.57 -0.59
C ALA A 577 10.77 25.94 -1.98
N VAL A 578 10.91 27.20 -2.36
CA VAL A 578 10.63 27.67 -3.72
C VAL A 578 11.95 27.86 -4.45
N PRO A 579 12.07 27.40 -5.70
CA PRO A 579 13.31 27.53 -6.45
C PRO A 579 13.63 29.03 -6.69
N GLY A 580 14.92 29.37 -6.64
CA GLY A 580 15.40 30.66 -7.07
C GLY A 580 15.06 30.87 -8.55
N THR A 581 14.36 31.97 -8.84
CA THR A 581 14.00 32.31 -10.23
C THR A 581 14.84 33.53 -10.70
N ALA A 582 15.10 33.59 -12.00
CA ALA A 582 15.70 34.77 -12.63
C ALA A 582 14.74 35.99 -12.68
N SER A 583 13.47 35.79 -12.30
CA SER A 583 12.41 36.79 -12.20
C SER A 583 12.03 37.08 -10.75
N ALA A 584 11.25 38.16 -10.50
CA ALA A 584 10.74 38.47 -9.17
C ALA A 584 10.10 37.25 -8.49
N PRO A 585 10.35 37.03 -7.18
CA PRO A 585 9.86 35.87 -6.47
C PRO A 585 8.32 35.84 -6.41
N ASN A 586 7.75 34.64 -6.45
CA ASN A 586 6.33 34.43 -6.24
C ASN A 586 6.13 33.22 -5.31
N LEU A 587 5.00 33.18 -4.65
CA LEU A 587 4.70 32.15 -3.66
C LEU A 587 3.60 31.16 -4.13
N GLN A 588 3.53 30.83 -5.42
CA GLN A 588 2.58 29.82 -5.92
C GLN A 588 2.78 28.42 -5.27
N GLY A 589 4.03 28.10 -4.89
CA GLY A 589 4.38 26.88 -4.15
C GLY A 589 4.42 27.05 -2.62
N GLY A 590 4.00 28.19 -2.08
CA GLY A 590 3.99 28.48 -0.65
C GLY A 590 2.83 27.79 0.07
N ALA A 591 2.97 27.63 1.40
CA ALA A 591 1.93 27.10 2.26
C ALA A 591 1.16 28.24 2.96
N PRO A 592 -0.16 28.09 3.18
CA PRO A 592 -0.91 29.04 3.99
C PRO A 592 -0.34 29.13 5.41
N ALA A 593 -0.08 30.35 5.87
CA ALA A 593 0.51 30.56 7.18
C ALA A 593 -0.38 30.07 8.33
N THR A 594 -1.70 30.00 8.13
CA THR A 594 -2.68 29.46 9.07
C THR A 594 -2.53 27.94 9.28
N GLU A 595 -1.94 27.21 8.33
CA GLU A 595 -1.65 25.79 8.45
C GLU A 595 -0.34 25.51 9.21
N LEU A 596 0.59 26.45 9.14
CA LEU A 596 1.92 26.33 9.72
C LEU A 596 2.03 26.91 11.12
N LEU A 597 1.17 27.89 11.47
CA LEU A 597 1.25 28.65 12.71
C LEU A 597 -0.03 28.48 13.54
N GLN A 598 0.13 28.43 14.87
CA GLN A 598 -1.01 28.43 15.80
C GLN A 598 -1.49 29.87 16.03
N LEU A 599 -2.35 30.36 15.12
CA LEU A 599 -3.01 31.66 15.23
C LEU A 599 -4.29 31.52 16.08
N LEU A 600 -4.64 32.59 16.81
CA LEU A 600 -5.82 32.65 17.68
C LEU A 600 -6.98 33.35 16.96
N GLY A 601 -8.08 32.67 16.78
CA GLY A 601 -9.29 33.26 16.17
C GLY A 601 -9.04 33.88 14.81
N ASP A 602 -9.31 35.20 14.68
CA ASP A 602 -9.14 36.03 13.49
C ASP A 602 -7.80 36.78 13.44
N GLU A 603 -6.80 36.29 14.17
CA GLU A 603 -5.43 36.84 14.21
C GLU A 603 -4.79 36.76 12.81
N ARG A 604 -4.17 37.88 12.39
CA ARG A 604 -3.53 38.01 11.09
C ARG A 604 -2.03 38.25 11.23
N ILE A 605 -1.26 37.75 10.28
CA ILE A 605 0.19 37.99 10.21
C ILE A 605 0.43 39.32 9.58
N LEU A 606 1.31 40.13 10.18
CA LEU A 606 1.68 41.48 9.72
C LEU A 606 3.08 41.53 9.15
N ALA A 607 4.04 40.86 9.76
CA ALA A 607 5.44 40.92 9.38
C ALA A 607 6.21 39.66 9.82
N LEU A 608 7.28 39.40 9.11
CA LEU A 608 8.35 38.49 9.51
C LEU A 608 9.44 39.26 10.23
N THR A 609 10.15 38.60 11.14
CA THR A 609 11.28 39.19 11.85
C THR A 609 12.36 38.17 12.10
N THR A 610 13.60 38.58 12.14
CA THR A 610 14.68 37.76 12.63
C THR A 610 14.58 37.64 14.17
N LEU A 611 14.99 36.50 14.73
CA LEU A 611 15.11 36.32 16.16
C LEU A 611 16.57 36.65 16.57
N ASP A 612 16.99 37.88 16.29
CA ASP A 612 18.33 38.36 16.61
C ASP A 612 18.24 39.58 17.56
N GLU A 613 18.82 39.47 18.75
CA GLU A 613 18.86 40.53 19.76
C GLU A 613 19.74 41.73 19.36
N GLY A 614 20.57 41.56 18.32
CA GLY A 614 21.42 42.62 17.75
C GLY A 614 20.71 43.60 16.82
N THR A 615 19.41 43.43 16.57
CA THR A 615 18.62 44.34 15.71
C THR A 615 18.21 45.64 16.41
N HIS A 616 17.70 46.59 15.64
CA HIS A 616 17.13 47.84 16.20
C HIS A 616 15.72 47.65 16.79
N GLY A 617 15.24 46.40 16.88
CA GLY A 617 13.94 46.02 17.43
C GLY A 617 12.80 46.22 16.43
N TRP A 618 11.58 46.25 16.95
CA TRP A 618 10.36 46.26 16.13
C TRP A 618 9.60 47.58 16.33
N ALA A 619 9.07 48.16 15.23
CA ALA A 619 8.10 49.22 15.27
C ALA A 619 6.70 48.70 15.02
N LEU A 620 5.73 49.07 15.87
CA LEU A 620 4.33 48.67 15.81
C LEU A 620 3.43 49.90 15.76
N GLY A 621 2.38 49.85 14.92
CA GLY A 621 1.32 50.84 14.89
C GLY A 621 -0.03 50.18 15.11
N THR A 622 -0.88 50.72 15.99
CA THR A 622 -2.20 50.22 16.29
C THR A 622 -3.32 50.92 15.54
N ARG A 623 -4.46 50.33 15.45
CA ARG A 623 -5.67 50.85 14.79
C ARG A 623 -6.13 52.19 15.42
N ARG A 624 -5.90 52.33 16.75
CA ARG A 624 -6.23 53.59 17.48
C ARG A 624 -5.13 54.65 17.43
N GLY A 625 -4.10 54.43 16.61
CA GLY A 625 -3.03 55.46 16.39
C GLY A 625 -1.93 55.45 17.42
N VAL A 626 -1.74 54.37 18.17
CA VAL A 626 -0.61 54.17 19.08
C VAL A 626 0.62 53.72 18.28
N VAL A 627 1.80 54.21 18.61
CA VAL A 627 3.09 53.76 18.09
C VAL A 627 3.91 53.17 19.24
N LYS A 628 4.62 52.09 18.92
CA LYS A 628 5.57 51.48 19.87
C LYS A 628 6.83 51.03 19.14
N ARG A 629 7.99 51.37 19.70
CA ARG A 629 9.25 50.67 19.41
C ARG A 629 9.50 49.66 20.51
N VAL A 630 9.82 48.46 20.16
CA VAL A 630 10.00 47.33 21.09
C VAL A 630 11.46 46.90 21.05
N ASN A 631 12.11 46.78 22.19
CA ASN A 631 13.43 46.19 22.27
C ASN A 631 13.40 44.73 21.82
N PRO A 632 14.42 44.22 21.13
CA PRO A 632 14.48 42.85 20.65
C PRO A 632 14.73 41.84 21.79
N GLU A 633 13.73 41.58 22.59
CA GLU A 633 13.77 40.61 23.69
C GLU A 633 13.23 39.25 23.18
N ILE A 634 14.14 38.25 23.03
CA ILE A 634 13.82 36.93 22.51
C ILE A 634 13.58 35.96 23.69
N LEU A 635 12.38 35.41 23.79
CA LEU A 635 12.03 34.43 24.82
C LEU A 635 12.13 32.99 24.31
N SER A 636 12.45 32.03 25.20
CA SER A 636 12.45 30.61 24.91
C SER A 636 11.01 30.03 24.92
N LYS A 637 10.07 30.74 24.30
CA LYS A 637 8.65 30.35 24.18
C LYS A 637 8.26 30.29 22.71
N ASP A 638 7.21 29.52 22.41
CA ASP A 638 6.67 29.45 21.04
C ASP A 638 5.90 30.70 20.64
N ALA A 639 5.34 31.44 21.59
CA ALA A 639 4.68 32.73 21.36
C ALA A 639 4.69 33.60 22.61
N TRP A 640 4.80 34.94 22.42
CA TRP A 640 4.74 35.91 23.52
C TRP A 640 4.25 37.27 23.03
N GLU A 641 3.66 38.07 23.95
CA GLU A 641 3.22 39.42 23.67
C GLU A 641 4.42 40.40 23.60
N ILE A 642 4.37 41.32 22.63
CA ILE A 642 5.36 42.37 22.41
C ILE A 642 4.76 43.78 22.57
N ILE A 643 3.45 43.90 22.80
CA ILE A 643 2.72 45.11 23.16
C ILE A 643 1.53 44.77 24.04
N ARG A 644 1.24 45.57 25.05
CA ARG A 644 -0.02 45.50 25.76
C ARG A 644 -1.05 46.37 25.02
N LEU A 645 -2.01 45.74 24.39
CA LEU A 645 -3.12 46.38 23.68
C LEU A 645 -4.25 46.76 24.67
N GLU A 646 -4.93 47.88 24.39
CA GLU A 646 -6.20 48.19 25.03
C GLU A 646 -7.32 47.33 24.45
N ASP A 647 -8.42 47.14 25.19
CA ASP A 647 -9.55 46.35 24.76
C ASP A 647 -10.11 46.86 23.43
N GLY A 648 -10.19 45.90 22.47
CA GLY A 648 -10.68 46.16 21.13
C GLY A 648 -9.71 46.92 20.19
N ASP A 649 -8.46 47.20 20.60
CA ASP A 649 -7.42 47.69 19.70
C ASP A 649 -6.65 46.50 19.09
N VAL A 650 -6.08 46.74 17.90
CA VAL A 650 -5.24 45.76 17.19
C VAL A 650 -4.04 46.43 16.55
N VAL A 651 -2.97 45.70 16.38
CA VAL A 651 -1.82 46.14 15.57
C VAL A 651 -2.24 46.06 14.11
N VAL A 652 -2.01 47.12 13.33
CA VAL A 652 -2.32 47.21 11.91
C VAL A 652 -1.09 47.10 11.02
N GLY A 653 0.09 47.30 11.58
CA GLY A 653 1.35 47.16 10.87
C GLY A 653 2.51 46.98 11.85
N ALA A 654 3.47 46.18 11.44
CA ALA A 654 4.68 45.89 12.21
C ALA A 654 5.87 45.79 11.25
N VAL A 655 7.05 46.26 11.66
CA VAL A 655 8.27 46.17 10.87
C VAL A 655 9.47 46.00 11.79
N GLU A 656 10.40 45.15 11.45
CA GLU A 656 11.73 45.09 12.03
C GLU A 656 12.54 46.33 11.52
N LEU A 657 13.04 47.10 12.44
CA LEU A 657 13.74 48.33 12.08
C LEU A 657 15.13 48.03 11.53
N PRO A 658 15.47 48.52 10.29
CA PRO A 658 16.79 48.33 9.74
C PRO A 658 17.84 49.17 10.46
N ASP A 659 17.45 50.41 10.86
CA ASP A 659 18.23 51.39 11.59
C ASP A 659 17.30 52.48 12.18
N ASP A 660 17.87 53.50 12.77
CA ASP A 660 17.13 54.64 13.33
C ASP A 660 16.88 55.79 12.32
N ASP A 661 17.44 55.71 11.11
CA ASP A 661 17.33 56.73 10.06
C ASP A 661 16.21 56.43 9.07
N VAL A 662 15.05 56.09 9.61
CA VAL A 662 13.82 55.86 8.85
C VAL A 662 12.66 56.63 9.43
N ASP A 663 11.65 56.96 8.58
CA ASP A 663 10.43 57.58 9.02
C ASP A 663 9.35 56.50 9.30
N LEU A 664 8.67 56.64 10.45
CA LEU A 664 7.45 55.91 10.78
C LEU A 664 6.25 56.59 10.16
N VAL A 665 5.43 55.86 9.45
CA VAL A 665 4.32 56.41 8.66
C VAL A 665 2.98 55.83 9.13
N PHE A 666 2.01 56.69 9.41
CA PHE A 666 0.63 56.37 9.66
C PHE A 666 -0.27 56.89 8.54
N ILE A 667 -1.21 56.09 8.09
CA ILE A 667 -2.30 56.53 7.23
C ILE A 667 -3.61 56.16 7.87
N ALA A 668 -4.50 57.11 8.03
CA ALA A 668 -5.81 56.91 8.62
C ALA A 668 -6.95 56.83 7.59
N SER A 669 -8.05 56.22 7.94
CA SER A 669 -9.22 55.99 7.09
C SER A 669 -9.85 57.28 6.55
N ASP A 670 -9.67 58.41 7.25
CA ASP A 670 -10.08 59.77 6.83
C ASP A 670 -9.04 60.47 5.94
N SER A 671 -8.17 59.72 5.27
CA SER A 671 -7.15 60.14 4.34
C SER A 671 -6.02 61.03 4.95
N GLN A 672 -5.81 60.94 6.27
CA GLN A 672 -4.69 61.63 6.91
C GLN A 672 -3.44 60.76 6.91
N LEU A 673 -2.32 61.30 6.36
CA LEU A 673 -0.99 60.70 6.41
C LEU A 673 -0.10 61.50 7.38
N LEU A 674 0.48 60.84 8.33
CA LEU A 674 1.48 61.40 9.24
C LEU A 674 2.76 60.59 9.19
N HIS A 675 3.92 61.25 9.06
CA HIS A 675 5.21 60.58 9.19
C HIS A 675 6.14 61.45 10.06
N PHE A 676 7.04 60.74 10.76
CA PHE A 676 8.03 61.31 11.64
C PHE A 676 9.21 60.35 11.81
N PRO A 677 10.44 60.84 12.15
CA PRO A 677 11.59 59.97 12.36
C PRO A 677 11.39 58.92 13.47
N ALA A 678 11.87 57.69 13.22
CA ALA A 678 11.80 56.59 14.19
C ALA A 678 12.53 56.94 15.50
N ALA A 679 13.60 57.74 15.44
CA ALA A 679 14.33 58.25 16.62
C ALA A 679 13.42 59.03 17.58
N GLY A 680 12.30 59.63 17.09
CA GLY A 680 11.30 60.31 17.94
C GLY A 680 10.43 59.40 18.80
N VAL A 681 10.59 58.08 18.69
CA VAL A 681 9.84 57.08 19.51
C VAL A 681 10.83 56.32 20.39
N ARG A 682 10.76 56.55 21.70
CA ARG A 682 11.62 55.85 22.67
C ARG A 682 11.33 54.35 22.69
N PRO A 683 12.35 53.47 22.58
CA PRO A 683 12.19 52.03 22.75
C PRO A 683 11.61 51.67 24.13
N GLN A 684 10.74 50.68 24.17
CA GLN A 684 10.07 50.17 25.37
C GLN A 684 10.24 48.66 25.48
N GLY A 685 10.22 48.15 26.67
CA GLY A 685 10.12 46.72 26.92
C GLY A 685 8.73 46.14 26.47
N ARG A 686 8.64 44.83 26.32
CA ARG A 686 7.47 44.15 25.77
C ARG A 686 6.15 44.50 26.50
N ALA A 687 6.13 44.66 27.80
CA ALA A 687 4.93 44.96 28.59
C ALA A 687 4.39 46.41 28.44
N GLY A 688 5.07 47.29 27.73
CA GLY A 688 4.64 48.64 27.46
C GLY A 688 3.48 48.75 26.49
N GLY A 689 2.60 49.77 26.64
CA GLY A 689 1.43 49.97 25.78
C GLY A 689 1.72 50.90 24.60
N GLY A 690 2.96 51.38 24.40
CA GLY A 690 3.31 52.38 23.39
C GLY A 690 3.05 53.81 23.77
N MET A 691 2.96 54.72 22.79
CA MET A 691 2.72 56.15 22.98
C MET A 691 1.89 56.71 21.83
N ALA A 692 1.32 57.88 21.96
CA ALA A 692 0.53 58.50 20.90
C ALA A 692 1.34 58.64 19.60
N GLY A 693 0.91 58.02 18.52
CA GLY A 693 1.48 58.07 17.17
C GLY A 693 0.84 59.16 16.33
N ILE A 694 -0.40 59.00 15.93
CA ILE A 694 -1.21 59.94 15.16
C ILE A 694 -2.47 60.33 15.95
N LYS A 695 -2.86 61.61 15.85
CA LYS A 695 -4.16 62.06 16.39
C LYS A 695 -5.24 61.81 15.33
N LEU A 696 -6.16 60.94 15.64
CA LEU A 696 -7.28 60.58 14.78
C LEU A 696 -8.49 61.49 15.00
N SER A 697 -9.30 61.72 13.97
CA SER A 697 -10.64 62.27 14.09
C SER A 697 -11.59 61.23 14.76
N ARG A 698 -12.81 61.67 15.13
CA ARG A 698 -13.70 60.90 16.01
C ARG A 698 -13.99 59.47 15.55
N ASP A 699 -14.17 59.26 14.23
CA ASP A 699 -14.58 57.97 13.65
C ASP A 699 -13.48 57.37 12.77
N ALA A 700 -12.31 57.97 12.75
CA ALA A 700 -11.17 57.50 11.97
C ALA A 700 -10.37 56.42 12.68
N ARG A 701 -9.82 55.54 11.89
CA ARG A 701 -8.91 54.46 12.33
C ARG A 701 -7.65 54.45 11.47
N VAL A 702 -6.56 53.95 11.97
CA VAL A 702 -5.38 53.67 11.16
C VAL A 702 -5.64 52.52 10.25
N VAL A 703 -5.37 52.68 8.94
CA VAL A 703 -5.49 51.59 7.93
C VAL A 703 -4.15 51.09 7.49
N PHE A 704 -3.06 51.86 7.68
CA PHE A 704 -1.69 51.46 7.37
C PHE A 704 -0.71 52.04 8.40
N PHE A 705 0.24 51.22 8.81
CA PHE A 705 1.47 51.60 9.50
C PHE A 705 2.66 50.88 8.90
N GLY A 706 3.75 51.58 8.69
CA GLY A 706 5.00 51.04 8.16
C GLY A 706 6.18 52.01 8.36
N VAL A 707 7.31 51.63 7.79
CA VAL A 707 8.54 52.45 7.77
C VAL A 707 8.98 52.66 6.34
N THR A 708 9.62 53.79 6.09
CA THR A 708 10.22 54.09 4.77
C THR A 708 11.36 55.08 4.90
N ARG A 709 12.24 55.08 3.91
CA ARG A 709 13.18 56.18 3.65
C ARG A 709 12.48 57.20 2.77
N ARG A 710 12.83 58.47 2.88
CA ARG A 710 12.16 59.55 2.13
C ARG A 710 12.39 59.44 0.63
N SER A 711 13.64 59.19 0.24
CA SER A 711 14.00 59.16 -1.18
C SER A 711 13.50 57.87 -1.88
N GLY A 712 12.86 58.05 -3.03
CA GLY A 712 12.42 56.96 -3.89
C GLY A 712 11.21 56.18 -3.40
N ALA A 713 10.55 56.61 -2.33
CA ALA A 713 9.33 55.98 -1.84
C ALA A 713 8.05 56.56 -2.48
N VAL A 714 7.00 55.75 -2.51
CA VAL A 714 5.66 56.13 -3.00
C VAL A 714 4.60 55.79 -1.99
N VAL A 715 3.51 56.53 -2.01
CA VAL A 715 2.28 56.31 -1.26
C VAL A 715 1.22 55.81 -2.21
N VAL A 716 0.66 54.64 -1.92
CA VAL A 716 -0.54 54.14 -2.59
C VAL A 716 -1.70 54.32 -1.64
N SER A 717 -2.79 54.92 -2.12
CA SER A 717 -4.04 55.09 -1.35
C SER A 717 -5.22 54.64 -2.17
N VAL A 718 -6.10 53.87 -1.55
CA VAL A 718 -7.31 53.30 -2.17
C VAL A 718 -8.52 53.84 -1.44
N GLY A 719 -9.29 54.69 -2.14
CA GLY A 719 -10.58 55.24 -1.66
C GLY A 719 -11.70 54.28 -1.91
N GLY A 720 -12.74 54.31 -1.10
CA GLY A 720 -13.93 53.49 -1.26
C GLY A 720 -15.05 53.90 -0.32
N SER A 721 -16.10 53.10 -0.25
CA SER A 721 -17.30 53.39 0.55
C SER A 721 -17.32 52.53 1.83
N SER A 722 -17.60 53.17 2.97
CA SER A 722 -17.79 52.51 4.26
C SER A 722 -19.03 51.58 4.28
N GLU A 723 -19.98 51.77 3.35
CA GLU A 723 -21.19 50.96 3.24
C GLU A 723 -21.04 49.71 2.34
N ALA A 724 -19.91 49.64 1.61
CA ALA A 724 -19.65 48.48 0.76
C ALA A 724 -19.24 47.23 1.59
N LEU A 725 -19.61 46.06 1.09
CA LEU A 725 -19.10 44.82 1.70
C LEU A 725 -17.59 44.67 1.54
N PRO A 726 -16.86 44.18 2.53
CA PRO A 726 -15.42 44.01 2.43
C PRO A 726 -14.99 43.23 1.18
N GLY A 727 -14.09 43.78 0.38
CA GLY A 727 -13.56 43.09 -0.82
C GLY A 727 -14.43 43.16 -2.08
N THR A 728 -15.55 43.87 -2.06
CA THR A 728 -16.42 44.06 -3.23
C THR A 728 -16.30 45.45 -3.89
N ASP A 729 -15.82 46.40 -3.15
CA ASP A 729 -15.60 47.79 -3.65
C ASP A 729 -14.31 47.87 -4.44
N THR A 730 -14.37 48.35 -5.68
CA THR A 730 -13.23 48.62 -6.52
C THR A 730 -12.57 49.96 -6.18
N GLY A 731 -13.38 50.93 -5.78
CA GLY A 731 -12.93 52.26 -5.38
C GLY A 731 -12.03 52.98 -6.36
N THR A 732 -11.35 54.01 -5.87
CA THR A 732 -10.31 54.71 -6.65
C THR A 732 -8.92 54.50 -6.04
N VAL A 733 -7.91 54.40 -6.88
CA VAL A 733 -6.51 54.23 -6.48
C VAL A 733 -5.63 55.34 -6.96
N LYS A 734 -4.74 55.78 -6.12
CA LYS A 734 -3.75 56.84 -6.43
C LYS A 734 -2.35 56.46 -5.96
N VAL A 735 -1.34 56.75 -6.75
CA VAL A 735 0.09 56.59 -6.42
C VAL A 735 0.76 57.97 -6.45
N THR A 736 1.38 58.36 -5.33
CA THR A 736 2.00 59.68 -5.17
C THR A 736 3.43 59.54 -4.62
N PRO A 737 4.41 60.33 -5.06
CA PRO A 737 5.73 60.32 -4.44
C PRO A 737 5.66 60.70 -2.96
N PHE A 738 6.38 59.97 -2.10
CA PHE A 738 6.34 60.19 -0.65
C PHE A 738 6.92 61.59 -0.26
N GLU A 739 7.81 62.07 -1.04
CA GLU A 739 8.45 63.39 -0.84
C GLU A 739 7.47 64.56 -0.85
N GLU A 740 6.29 64.39 -1.47
CA GLU A 740 5.23 65.41 -1.51
C GLU A 740 4.55 65.66 -0.15
N TYR A 741 4.78 64.73 0.82
CA TYR A 741 4.17 64.84 2.14
C TYR A 741 5.16 65.45 3.16
N PRO A 742 4.81 66.56 3.81
CA PRO A 742 5.68 67.17 4.83
C PRO A 742 5.61 66.34 6.12
N GLY A 743 6.78 66.05 6.70
CA GLY A 743 6.87 65.46 8.06
C GLY A 743 6.30 66.41 9.12
N LYS A 744 5.64 65.81 10.12
CA LYS A 744 5.09 66.48 11.29
C LYS A 744 5.49 65.80 12.57
N GLY A 745 5.37 66.53 13.69
CA GLY A 745 5.63 65.96 15.01
C GLY A 745 4.66 64.82 15.35
N ARG A 746 5.17 63.79 16.07
CA ARG A 746 4.40 62.69 16.62
C ARG A 746 3.20 63.16 17.46
N GLY A 747 2.08 62.45 17.42
CA GLY A 747 0.86 62.82 18.17
C GLY A 747 0.06 63.98 17.60
N THR A 748 0.40 64.44 16.37
CA THR A 748 -0.36 65.45 15.64
C THR A 748 -1.27 64.83 14.60
N GLY A 749 -2.19 65.62 14.00
CA GLY A 749 -2.93 65.23 12.82
C GLY A 749 -2.03 65.19 11.58
N GLY A 750 -2.36 64.31 10.61
CA GLY A 750 -1.60 64.20 9.35
C GLY A 750 -1.83 65.35 8.35
N VAL A 751 -1.51 65.07 7.09
CA VAL A 751 -1.88 65.81 5.91
C VAL A 751 -2.71 64.96 5.00
N ARG A 752 -3.63 65.56 4.24
CA ARG A 752 -4.51 64.80 3.34
C ARG A 752 -3.69 64.10 2.24
N CYS A 753 -3.90 62.79 2.08
CA CYS A 753 -3.21 62.00 1.06
C CYS A 753 -4.12 61.54 -0.08
N HIS A 754 -5.45 61.70 0.05
CA HIS A 754 -6.42 61.28 -0.95
C HIS A 754 -7.66 62.23 -0.90
N ARG A 755 -8.23 62.56 -2.02
CA ARG A 755 -9.49 63.29 -2.10
C ARG A 755 -10.57 62.29 -2.54
N PHE A 756 -11.52 62.07 -1.67
CA PHE A 756 -12.67 61.19 -1.97
C PHE A 756 -13.53 61.76 -3.08
N LEU A 757 -13.94 60.89 -4.01
CA LEU A 757 -14.93 61.17 -5.03
C LEU A 757 -16.37 60.99 -4.48
N ARG A 758 -17.37 61.35 -5.27
CA ARG A 758 -18.77 61.15 -4.87
C ARG A 758 -19.07 59.66 -4.70
N GLY A 759 -19.49 59.24 -3.52
CA GLY A 759 -19.73 57.86 -3.14
C GLY A 759 -18.57 57.20 -2.39
N GLU A 760 -17.43 57.91 -2.19
CA GLU A 760 -16.34 57.47 -1.36
C GLU A 760 -16.29 58.29 -0.08
N ASP A 761 -16.02 57.70 1.03
CA ASP A 761 -15.95 58.35 2.34
C ASP A 761 -14.81 57.82 3.21
N VAL A 762 -14.12 56.80 2.78
CA VAL A 762 -13.08 56.14 3.59
C VAL A 762 -11.93 55.63 2.71
N LEU A 763 -10.69 55.58 3.26
CA LEU A 763 -9.65 54.76 2.70
C LEU A 763 -9.87 53.29 3.14
N THR A 764 -10.00 52.42 2.16
CA THR A 764 -10.15 50.97 2.37
C THR A 764 -8.80 50.30 2.55
N SER A 765 -7.75 50.77 1.86
CA SER A 765 -6.38 50.33 1.93
C SER A 765 -5.38 51.42 1.66
N ALA A 766 -4.19 51.32 2.18
CA ALA A 766 -3.07 52.17 1.89
C ALA A 766 -1.75 51.45 2.05
N TRP A 767 -0.70 51.98 1.43
CA TRP A 767 0.66 51.42 1.54
C TRP A 767 1.72 52.51 1.25
N VAL A 768 2.86 52.38 1.90
CA VAL A 768 4.04 53.23 1.66
C VAL A 768 5.28 52.36 1.59
N GLY A 769 6.12 52.55 0.61
CA GLY A 769 7.38 51.87 0.45
C GLY A 769 8.12 52.22 -0.83
N ALA A 770 9.20 51.50 -1.12
CA ALA A 770 10.06 51.77 -2.28
C ALA A 770 9.31 51.58 -3.61
N ALA A 771 9.52 52.46 -4.58
CA ALA A 771 8.99 52.32 -5.93
C ALA A 771 9.73 51.24 -6.74
N PRO A 772 9.09 50.60 -7.71
CA PRO A 772 7.66 50.69 -8.07
C PRO A 772 6.75 49.87 -7.14
N ALA A 773 5.62 50.44 -6.77
CA ALA A 773 4.56 49.73 -6.06
C ALA A 773 3.85 48.72 -6.98
N ILE A 774 3.37 47.63 -6.42
CA ILE A 774 2.60 46.59 -7.09
C ILE A 774 1.39 46.22 -6.23
N ALA A 775 0.30 45.80 -6.89
CA ALA A 775 -0.93 45.39 -6.20
C ALA A 775 -1.43 44.02 -6.67
N ALA A 776 -2.22 43.37 -5.82
CA ALA A 776 -2.89 42.11 -6.12
C ALA A 776 -4.31 42.07 -5.57
N ALA A 777 -5.16 41.24 -6.22
CA ALA A 777 -6.45 40.85 -5.73
C ALA A 777 -6.36 39.85 -4.57
N ALA A 778 -7.49 39.50 -3.91
CA ALA A 778 -7.53 38.49 -2.85
C ALA A 778 -7.10 37.10 -3.32
N SER A 779 -7.27 36.78 -4.62
CA SER A 779 -6.80 35.55 -5.25
C SER A 779 -5.28 35.51 -5.49
N GLY A 780 -4.56 36.59 -5.19
CA GLY A 780 -3.16 36.78 -5.52
C GLY A 780 -2.91 37.20 -6.97
N ALA A 781 -3.96 37.36 -7.78
CA ALA A 781 -3.83 37.81 -9.17
C ALA A 781 -3.29 39.28 -9.25
N PRO A 782 -2.35 39.57 -10.14
CA PRO A 782 -1.76 40.91 -10.28
C PRO A 782 -2.79 41.99 -10.70
N ILE A 783 -2.68 43.18 -10.13
CA ILE A 783 -3.46 44.38 -10.50
C ILE A 783 -2.48 45.46 -10.87
N ASP A 784 -2.75 46.16 -11.98
CA ASP A 784 -1.96 47.31 -12.42
C ASP A 784 -2.34 48.55 -11.63
N LEU A 785 -1.31 49.28 -11.15
CA LEU A 785 -1.49 50.55 -10.48
C LEU A 785 -1.34 51.73 -11.48
N PRO A 786 -2.05 52.87 -11.21
CA PRO A 786 -1.92 54.03 -12.07
C PRO A 786 -0.53 54.63 -12.05
N VAL A 787 -0.25 55.48 -13.04
CA VAL A 787 0.95 56.27 -13.07
C VAL A 787 1.03 57.27 -11.89
N LEU A 788 2.24 57.70 -11.54
CA LEU A 788 2.48 58.67 -10.45
C LEU A 788 1.72 59.98 -10.64
N ASP A 789 0.96 60.38 -9.63
CA ASP A 789 0.31 61.70 -9.52
C ASP A 789 1.03 62.53 -8.43
N PRO A 790 1.74 63.61 -8.78
CA PRO A 790 2.45 64.43 -7.82
C PRO A 790 1.54 65.26 -6.90
N ARG A 791 0.24 65.29 -7.17
CA ARG A 791 -0.70 66.05 -6.34
C ARG A 791 -1.00 65.30 -5.06
N ARG A 792 -0.48 65.73 -3.97
CA ARG A 792 -0.61 65.16 -2.64
C ARG A 792 -2.10 64.85 -2.28
N ASP A 793 -2.99 65.81 -2.51
CA ASP A 793 -4.40 65.74 -2.15
C ASP A 793 -5.34 65.54 -3.36
N GLY A 794 -4.82 65.00 -4.46
CA GLY A 794 -5.60 64.62 -5.65
C GLY A 794 -6.52 63.46 -5.36
N SER A 795 -7.55 63.27 -6.22
CA SER A 795 -8.43 62.09 -6.24
C SER A 795 -7.74 60.98 -7.02
N GLY A 796 -8.09 59.70 -6.69
CA GLY A 796 -7.63 58.52 -7.43
C GLY A 796 -8.35 58.38 -8.79
N ILE A 797 -7.94 57.36 -9.54
CA ILE A 797 -8.65 56.84 -10.71
C ILE A 797 -9.31 55.52 -10.38
N PRO A 798 -10.43 55.14 -11.02
CA PRO A 798 -11.10 53.86 -10.73
C PRO A 798 -10.16 52.67 -10.87
N ALA A 799 -10.15 51.81 -9.89
CA ALA A 799 -9.47 50.51 -9.95
C ALA A 799 -10.27 49.50 -10.77
N GLY A 800 -9.61 48.71 -11.59
CA GLY A 800 -10.28 47.67 -12.40
C GLY A 800 -10.82 46.51 -11.59
N GLN A 801 -10.31 46.26 -10.40
CA GLN A 801 -10.68 45.20 -9.49
C GLN A 801 -10.39 45.60 -8.03
N PRO A 802 -11.07 44.99 -7.02
CA PRO A 802 -10.77 45.22 -5.62
C PRO A 802 -9.31 44.86 -5.28
N ILE A 803 -8.60 45.78 -4.69
CA ILE A 803 -7.19 45.64 -4.27
C ILE A 803 -7.18 45.06 -2.84
N ALA A 804 -6.62 43.88 -2.70
CA ALA A 804 -6.47 43.19 -1.40
C ALA A 804 -5.07 43.31 -0.80
N GLY A 805 -4.04 43.42 -1.63
CA GLY A 805 -2.65 43.54 -1.18
C GLY A 805 -1.85 44.53 -2.02
N ILE A 806 -0.95 45.26 -1.34
CA ILE A 806 -0.03 46.21 -1.97
C ILE A 806 1.37 45.94 -1.41
N GLY A 807 2.38 46.03 -2.24
CA GLY A 807 3.76 45.81 -1.87
C GLY A 807 4.73 46.51 -2.86
N SER A 808 6.00 46.19 -2.77
CA SER A 808 7.04 46.67 -3.68
C SER A 808 7.71 45.52 -4.42
N ARG A 809 8.20 45.84 -5.64
CA ARG A 809 9.12 44.91 -6.33
C ARG A 809 10.54 44.99 -5.74
N GLN A 810 10.89 46.07 -5.08
CA GLN A 810 12.14 46.18 -4.36
C GLN A 810 11.95 45.71 -2.93
N HIS A 811 12.88 44.90 -2.43
CA HIS A 811 12.84 44.49 -1.03
C HIS A 811 12.92 45.72 -0.13
N PRO A 812 12.07 45.89 0.90
CA PRO A 812 12.05 47.07 1.75
C PRO A 812 13.37 47.32 2.52
N LEU A 813 14.26 46.38 2.52
CA LEU A 813 15.56 46.42 3.21
C LEU A 813 16.76 46.28 2.23
N ALA A 814 16.54 46.42 0.91
CA ALA A 814 17.61 46.42 -0.10
C ALA A 814 18.29 47.78 -0.23
#